data_c699ddfe076ee948e3ff32816432135b
#
_entry.id   c699ddfe076ee948e3ff32816432135b
#
_cell.length_a   1.000
_cell.length_b   1.000
_cell.length_c   1.000
_cell.angle_alpha   90.00
_cell.angle_beta   90.00
_cell.angle_gamma   90.00
#
_symmetry.space_group_name_H-M   'P 1'
#
loop_
_entity.id
_entity.type
_entity.pdbx_description
1 polymer ?
#
loop_
_entity_poly.entity_id
_entity_poly.type
_entity_poly.pdbx_seq_one_letter_code
_entity_poly.pdbx_strand_id
1 'polypeptide(L)'
;MTGGYTGKILRVNLSNKSFTTISTERYEEFGGGHGMGSAIFFDLVGDQLPFDAFDPRNVVTIMTAPFSGTYVPGSGRCEVQGLAPMYYPTEWFSRSNWGGRFTAQLKYAGWDGIVIEGAAAEPVWINIVNDKATVESAKDLWGLDIMDAQEEIARRVLPSAKHGEWAELDRGYTTQVPAVACIGMAGENKSRIASIVHGAGSSAAQGGFGGVWGSKNLKAVSVIGTGSVPIANPQALMEARLWFNHFQWDVDEPLDPKMEPRAFMLFNGAPSGGNTHNGSLPLEPARAAACASCPRGCRMRLAGGRSNESVCAGTVSFMRMNGPRKDKMRATDLLHAYGINHWHIEGPQSYLNALYKMGVLGPGKQIDCDLPMESFGRLEFVETLMRKIASREGIGDDLSEGVARAAIKWGRYKEDMASGVLNLAYWGSFEHYDPRIEVEWGYGSLLGERDIMMHSFNYPLHWMPQAMMRANVEPYLSAEKAVRMVANTMIPYEGDEFMLDYSDGPTGIYSGHKVKQVAWHRHYERFWIDCTGFCGWRWPMFFTNNTVDRVGATPEAEPKFYNAVTGKNLSFADGMVIGHKIWTLDKAIWVLQGRHRDQEVFPDYIYDTPSRGMVLPSYNNGKWSYATNAGRKLDRQKFEDWKTRFYDFEGWNTANGWPKRSTLESMGLKRVADTLQSKGRLG
;
A
#
# COMPACT_ATOMS: atom_id res chain seq x y z
N MET A 1 16.85 15.62 21.41
CA MET A 1 16.34 15.11 20.11
C MET A 1 15.57 13.85 20.42
N THR A 2 14.35 13.74 19.95
CA THR A 2 13.49 12.55 20.13
C THR A 2 14.15 11.36 19.41
N GLY A 3 14.17 10.18 20.02
CA GLY A 3 14.70 8.98 19.38
C GLY A 3 13.89 8.60 18.12
N GLY A 4 14.48 7.81 17.23
CA GLY A 4 13.85 7.40 15.97
C GLY A 4 13.92 8.43 14.85
N TYR A 5 14.34 9.65 15.11
CA TYR A 5 14.46 10.72 14.12
C TYR A 5 15.92 11.17 13.97
N THR A 6 16.27 11.60 12.77
CA THR A 6 17.57 12.20 12.45
C THR A 6 17.53 13.74 12.53
N GLY A 7 16.35 14.31 12.63
CA GLY A 7 16.07 15.73 12.87
C GLY A 7 15.95 16.59 11.61
N LYS A 8 16.12 16.03 10.42
CA LYS A 8 16.07 16.80 9.17
C LYS A 8 15.50 16.02 7.99
N ILE A 9 14.82 16.74 7.12
CA ILE A 9 14.24 16.27 5.87
C ILE A 9 14.90 17.02 4.73
N LEU A 10 15.36 16.31 3.71
CA LEU A 10 15.95 16.88 2.52
C LEU A 10 14.86 17.46 1.62
N ARG A 11 14.96 18.72 1.23
CA ARG A 11 14.07 19.34 0.23
C ARG A 11 14.86 19.65 -1.02
N VAL A 12 14.43 19.11 -2.15
CA VAL A 12 15.09 19.19 -3.46
C VAL A 12 14.15 19.87 -4.45
N ASN A 13 14.59 20.96 -5.05
CA ASN A 13 13.88 21.54 -6.19
C ASN A 13 14.59 21.17 -7.48
N LEU A 14 13.94 20.34 -8.31
CA LEU A 14 14.52 19.83 -9.55
C LEU A 14 14.65 20.89 -10.65
N SER A 15 13.81 21.93 -10.63
CA SER A 15 13.84 22.97 -11.69
C SER A 15 15.13 23.80 -11.67
N ASN A 16 15.68 24.03 -10.49
CA ASN A 16 16.91 24.82 -10.31
C ASN A 16 18.03 24.03 -9.61
N LYS A 17 17.82 22.74 -9.34
CA LYS A 17 18.76 21.82 -8.66
C LYS A 17 19.23 22.32 -7.28
N SER A 18 18.35 23.04 -6.56
CA SER A 18 18.67 23.55 -5.22
C SER A 18 18.26 22.56 -4.11
N PHE A 19 18.96 22.67 -3.01
CA PHE A 19 18.75 21.86 -1.82
C PHE A 19 18.51 22.74 -0.61
N THR A 20 17.53 22.38 0.21
CA THR A 20 17.26 23.00 1.50
C THR A 20 16.90 21.92 2.51
N THR A 21 16.79 22.30 3.77
CA THR A 21 16.45 21.39 4.87
C THR A 21 15.17 21.85 5.54
N ILE A 22 14.26 20.91 5.82
CA ILE A 22 13.11 21.10 6.68
C ILE A 22 13.40 20.44 8.04
N SER A 23 13.12 21.12 9.16
CA SER A 23 13.24 20.50 10.50
C SER A 23 12.17 19.42 10.68
N THR A 24 12.57 18.23 11.08
CA THR A 24 11.64 17.14 11.43
C THR A 24 10.78 17.52 12.64
N GLU A 25 11.32 18.23 13.62
CA GLU A 25 10.64 18.64 14.85
C GLU A 25 9.30 19.37 14.55
N ARG A 26 9.27 20.15 13.48
CA ARG A 26 8.06 20.86 13.05
C ARG A 26 6.85 19.94 12.79
N TYR A 27 7.11 18.68 12.47
CA TYR A 27 6.09 17.72 12.04
C TYR A 27 6.04 16.44 12.89
N GLU A 28 6.81 16.38 13.99
CA GLU A 28 6.84 15.19 14.87
C GLU A 28 5.48 14.83 15.47
N GLU A 29 4.56 15.76 15.57
CA GLU A 29 3.20 15.52 16.06
C GLU A 29 2.37 14.60 15.12
N PHE A 30 2.79 14.47 13.86
CA PHE A 30 2.21 13.56 12.88
C PHE A 30 2.93 12.20 12.80
N GLY A 31 3.86 11.91 13.72
CA GLY A 31 4.67 10.71 13.72
C GLY A 31 5.77 10.77 12.65
N GLY A 32 5.72 9.91 11.66
CA GLY A 32 6.63 9.88 10.51
C GLY A 32 5.85 9.54 9.24
N GLY A 33 6.52 8.92 8.27
CA GLY A 33 5.86 8.31 7.09
C GLY A 33 4.75 9.17 6.50
N HIS A 34 3.56 8.58 6.45
CA HIS A 34 2.40 9.21 5.81
C HIS A 34 1.98 10.52 6.48
N GLY A 35 1.80 10.53 7.79
CA GLY A 35 1.27 11.72 8.47
C GLY A 35 2.17 12.95 8.32
N MET A 36 3.48 12.75 8.46
CA MET A 36 4.45 13.83 8.23
C MET A 36 4.43 14.30 6.77
N GLY A 37 4.37 13.36 5.83
CA GLY A 37 4.29 13.70 4.42
C GLY A 37 3.01 14.44 4.03
N SER A 38 1.84 14.07 4.60
CA SER A 38 0.57 14.78 4.41
C SER A 38 0.64 16.22 4.92
N ALA A 39 1.21 16.43 6.12
CA ALA A 39 1.35 17.76 6.69
C ALA A 39 2.29 18.65 5.87
N ILE A 40 3.42 18.10 5.41
CA ILE A 40 4.36 18.82 4.53
C ILE A 40 3.71 19.15 3.19
N PHE A 41 3.00 18.19 2.58
CA PHE A 41 2.28 18.42 1.31
C PHE A 41 1.26 19.54 1.46
N PHE A 42 0.44 19.49 2.51
CA PHE A 42 -0.54 20.55 2.77
C PHE A 42 0.14 21.92 2.97
N ASP A 43 1.22 21.97 3.73
CA ASP A 43 1.95 23.20 4.02
C ASP A 43 2.56 23.85 2.77
N LEU A 44 2.98 23.04 1.81
CA LEU A 44 3.65 23.53 0.59
C LEU A 44 2.69 23.87 -0.53
N VAL A 45 1.59 23.13 -0.68
CA VAL A 45 0.72 23.26 -1.87
C VAL A 45 -0.78 23.22 -1.59
N GLY A 46 -1.22 23.05 -0.34
CA GLY A 46 -2.63 22.92 -0.01
C GLY A 46 -3.50 24.11 -0.47
N ASP A 47 -2.98 25.31 -0.41
CA ASP A 47 -3.65 26.55 -0.87
C ASP A 47 -3.66 26.71 -2.42
N GLN A 48 -2.85 25.91 -3.13
CA GLN A 48 -2.75 25.93 -4.60
C GLN A 48 -3.68 24.91 -5.27
N LEU A 49 -4.25 23.97 -4.53
CA LEU A 49 -5.16 22.95 -5.05
C LEU A 49 -6.46 23.58 -5.59
N PRO A 50 -7.11 23.01 -6.66
CA PRO A 50 -6.73 21.74 -7.32
C PRO A 50 -5.74 21.94 -8.49
N PHE A 51 -5.01 20.86 -8.81
CA PHE A 51 -4.20 20.72 -10.04
C PHE A 51 -3.97 19.21 -10.32
N ASP A 52 -3.45 18.88 -11.52
CA ASP A 52 -3.25 17.51 -11.96
C ASP A 52 -1.97 16.89 -11.36
N ALA A 53 -1.92 15.56 -11.28
CA ALA A 53 -0.78 14.85 -10.70
C ALA A 53 0.54 15.03 -11.46
N PHE A 54 0.48 15.32 -12.76
CA PHE A 54 1.67 15.61 -13.59
C PHE A 54 2.07 17.10 -13.61
N ASP A 55 1.31 17.96 -12.93
CA ASP A 55 1.69 19.37 -12.76
C ASP A 55 3.03 19.46 -11.99
N PRO A 56 3.97 20.32 -12.44
CA PRO A 56 5.23 20.52 -11.71
C PRO A 56 5.08 20.93 -10.25
N ARG A 57 3.95 21.57 -9.87
CA ARG A 57 3.59 21.92 -8.49
C ARG A 57 3.30 20.72 -7.61
N ASN A 58 2.98 19.55 -8.18
CA ASN A 58 2.77 18.34 -7.40
C ASN A 58 4.05 17.99 -6.64
N VAL A 59 4.03 18.25 -5.33
CA VAL A 59 5.12 17.89 -4.44
C VAL A 59 5.07 16.40 -4.18
N VAL A 60 6.21 15.73 -4.33
CA VAL A 60 6.36 14.32 -3.96
C VAL A 60 7.16 14.23 -2.68
N THR A 61 6.62 13.58 -1.66
CA THR A 61 7.34 13.27 -0.44
C THR A 61 7.75 11.79 -0.42
N ILE A 62 8.98 11.51 0.00
CA ILE A 62 9.48 10.17 0.29
C ILE A 62 9.85 10.17 1.76
N MET A 63 9.06 9.49 2.60
CA MET A 63 9.20 9.61 4.04
C MET A 63 9.59 8.28 4.68
N THR A 64 10.54 8.36 5.61
CA THR A 64 10.82 7.30 6.55
C THR A 64 9.96 7.46 7.82
N ALA A 65 10.04 6.51 8.70
CA ALA A 65 9.30 6.52 9.96
C ALA A 65 10.25 6.34 11.16
N PRO A 66 9.81 6.54 12.40
CA PRO A 66 10.66 6.41 13.58
C PRO A 66 11.35 5.04 13.72
N PHE A 67 10.70 3.98 13.25
CA PHE A 67 11.27 2.62 13.33
C PHE A 67 12.24 2.28 12.21
N SER A 68 12.30 3.09 11.16
CA SER A 68 13.17 2.85 10.01
C SER A 68 14.65 2.84 10.42
N GLY A 69 15.36 1.78 10.03
CA GLY A 69 16.78 1.62 10.37
C GLY A 69 17.05 1.17 11.81
N THR A 70 16.01 0.86 12.60
CA THR A 70 16.13 0.33 13.96
C THR A 70 15.95 -1.19 13.99
N TYR A 71 15.96 -1.78 15.19
CA TYR A 71 15.69 -3.21 15.39
C TYR A 71 14.20 -3.56 15.57
N VAL A 72 13.28 -2.63 15.32
CA VAL A 72 11.86 -2.91 15.34
C VAL A 72 11.50 -3.90 14.21
N PRO A 73 10.84 -5.03 14.49
CA PRO A 73 10.53 -6.02 13.48
C PRO A 73 9.49 -5.51 12.47
N GLY A 74 9.69 -5.79 11.19
CA GLY A 74 8.72 -5.42 10.14
C GLY A 74 8.66 -3.93 9.78
N SER A 75 9.70 -3.15 10.09
CA SER A 75 9.76 -1.68 9.94
C SER A 75 10.49 -1.18 8.68
N GLY A 76 10.59 -2.01 7.66
CA GLY A 76 11.35 -1.68 6.43
C GLY A 76 10.56 -0.91 5.36
N ARG A 77 9.45 -0.26 5.69
CA ARG A 77 8.64 0.49 4.72
C ARG A 77 9.10 1.93 4.56
N CYS A 78 9.04 2.40 3.31
CA CYS A 78 9.28 3.78 2.91
C CYS A 78 8.03 4.27 2.18
N GLU A 79 7.47 5.40 2.59
CA GLU A 79 6.25 5.97 2.00
C GLU A 79 6.60 6.96 0.89
N VAL A 80 5.88 6.91 -0.24
CA VAL A 80 5.87 7.94 -1.28
C VAL A 80 4.47 8.52 -1.40
N GLN A 81 4.35 9.84 -1.49
CA GLN A 81 3.07 10.53 -1.46
C GLN A 81 3.07 11.75 -2.40
N GLY A 82 1.87 12.14 -2.79
CA GLY A 82 1.57 13.27 -3.67
C GLY A 82 0.21 13.09 -4.32
N LEU A 83 -0.15 13.91 -5.30
CA LEU A 83 -1.28 13.61 -6.17
C LEU A 83 -0.96 12.41 -7.05
N ALA A 84 -1.88 11.48 -7.11
CA ALA A 84 -1.69 10.17 -7.73
C ALA A 84 -2.49 10.07 -9.05
N PRO A 85 -1.81 9.94 -10.20
CA PRO A 85 -2.46 10.00 -11.51
C PRO A 85 -3.33 8.80 -11.83
N MET A 86 -3.20 7.71 -11.09
CA MET A 86 -3.91 6.46 -11.34
C MET A 86 -5.43 6.59 -11.14
N TYR A 87 -5.87 7.45 -10.21
CA TYR A 87 -7.26 7.54 -9.81
C TYR A 87 -8.13 8.29 -10.82
N TYR A 88 -9.41 7.92 -10.83
CA TYR A 88 -10.45 8.48 -11.69
C TYR A 88 -11.76 8.62 -10.89
N PRO A 89 -12.57 9.66 -11.06
CA PRO A 89 -12.44 10.76 -12.04
C PRO A 89 -11.42 11.83 -11.66
N THR A 90 -11.01 11.90 -10.41
CA THR A 90 -10.07 12.92 -9.89
C THR A 90 -8.80 12.27 -9.36
N GLU A 91 -7.69 12.94 -9.56
CA GLU A 91 -6.38 12.50 -9.08
C GLU A 91 -6.20 12.91 -7.63
N TRP A 92 -6.46 11.97 -6.73
CA TRP A 92 -6.41 12.24 -5.29
C TRP A 92 -4.98 12.29 -4.76
N PHE A 93 -4.78 13.10 -3.70
CA PHE A 93 -3.62 12.90 -2.83
C PHE A 93 -3.66 11.49 -2.26
N SER A 94 -2.56 10.77 -2.40
CA SER A 94 -2.47 9.37 -2.01
C SER A 94 -1.05 8.99 -1.64
N ARG A 95 -0.88 7.75 -1.22
CA ARG A 95 0.39 7.15 -0.88
C ARG A 95 0.60 5.81 -1.56
N SER A 96 1.85 5.44 -1.62
CA SER A 96 2.30 4.08 -1.89
C SER A 96 3.55 3.80 -1.08
N ASN A 97 3.94 2.53 -0.95
CA ASN A 97 5.14 2.21 -0.21
C ASN A 97 5.93 1.07 -0.84
N TRP A 98 7.22 1.08 -0.61
CA TRP A 98 8.10 -0.04 -0.94
C TRP A 98 8.86 -0.53 0.29
N GLY A 99 9.24 -1.78 0.26
CA GLY A 99 10.09 -2.39 1.30
C GLY A 99 11.56 -2.40 0.89
N GLY A 100 12.31 -3.34 1.45
CA GLY A 100 13.73 -3.48 1.18
C GLY A 100 14.60 -2.76 2.21
N ARG A 101 15.67 -2.11 1.76
CA ARG A 101 16.65 -1.45 2.63
C ARG A 101 16.75 0.06 2.44
N PHE A 102 16.00 0.63 1.50
CA PHE A 102 16.07 2.06 1.16
C PHE A 102 15.81 2.96 2.38
N THR A 103 14.74 2.66 3.12
CA THR A 103 14.35 3.47 4.29
C THR A 103 15.44 3.47 5.39
N ALA A 104 16.11 2.33 5.62
CA ALA A 104 17.20 2.23 6.57
C ALA A 104 18.42 3.04 6.10
N GLN A 105 18.78 2.93 4.81
CA GLN A 105 19.90 3.69 4.24
C GLN A 105 19.65 5.19 4.28
N LEU A 106 18.41 5.65 4.07
CA LEU A 106 18.05 7.07 4.17
C LEU A 106 18.22 7.59 5.61
N LYS A 107 17.81 6.81 6.60
CA LYS A 107 18.08 7.12 8.02
C LYS A 107 19.58 7.15 8.34
N TYR A 108 20.34 6.18 7.88
CA TYR A 108 21.78 6.12 8.09
C TYR A 108 22.53 7.26 7.36
N ALA A 109 21.95 7.79 6.30
CA ALA A 109 22.43 9.00 5.63
C ALA A 109 22.08 10.28 6.41
N GLY A 110 21.27 10.18 7.48
CA GLY A 110 20.92 11.29 8.36
C GLY A 110 19.68 12.07 7.92
N TRP A 111 18.75 11.43 7.18
CA TRP A 111 17.53 12.07 6.69
C TRP A 111 16.27 11.32 7.12
N ASP A 112 15.25 12.06 7.56
CA ASP A 112 13.94 11.52 7.89
C ASP A 112 13.01 11.44 6.67
N GLY A 113 13.38 12.09 5.58
CA GLY A 113 12.63 12.05 4.33
C GLY A 113 13.26 12.92 3.25
N ILE A 114 12.62 12.89 2.09
CA ILE A 114 12.94 13.70 0.92
C ILE A 114 11.66 14.35 0.42
N VAL A 115 11.71 15.65 0.16
CA VAL A 115 10.64 16.42 -0.49
C VAL A 115 11.14 16.85 -1.85
N ILE A 116 10.41 16.51 -2.92
CA ILE A 116 10.79 16.76 -4.30
C ILE A 116 9.79 17.72 -4.93
N GLU A 117 10.28 18.85 -5.41
CA GLU A 117 9.51 19.92 -6.02
C GLU A 117 9.98 20.20 -7.45
N GLY A 118 9.10 20.81 -8.24
CA GLY A 118 9.40 21.20 -9.62
C GLY A 118 9.60 20.00 -10.55
N ALA A 119 10.20 20.28 -11.70
CA ALA A 119 10.59 19.30 -12.70
C ALA A 119 11.92 19.69 -13.32
N ALA A 120 12.80 18.72 -13.57
CA ALA A 120 14.05 18.95 -14.27
C ALA A 120 13.80 19.17 -15.78
N ALA A 121 14.63 19.98 -16.41
CA ALA A 121 14.54 20.21 -17.86
C ALA A 121 14.97 18.97 -18.66
N GLU A 122 15.82 18.12 -18.09
CA GLU A 122 16.37 16.92 -18.71
C GLU A 122 16.36 15.76 -17.68
N PRO A 123 16.49 14.50 -18.11
CA PRO A 123 16.57 13.36 -17.22
C PRO A 123 17.66 13.49 -16.17
N VAL A 124 17.27 13.31 -14.90
CA VAL A 124 18.15 13.38 -13.73
C VAL A 124 17.90 12.24 -12.76
N TRP A 125 18.84 12.04 -11.83
CA TRP A 125 18.63 11.26 -10.64
C TRP A 125 19.21 11.97 -9.41
N ILE A 126 18.62 11.73 -8.25
CA ILE A 126 19.09 12.30 -6.97
C ILE A 126 20.03 11.29 -6.33
N ASN A 127 21.25 11.71 -6.00
CA ASN A 127 22.22 10.90 -5.30
C ASN A 127 22.45 11.44 -3.88
N ILE A 128 22.34 10.57 -2.89
CA ILE A 128 22.51 10.90 -1.47
C ILE A 128 23.59 9.99 -0.87
N VAL A 129 24.69 10.61 -0.46
CA VAL A 129 25.79 9.95 0.25
C VAL A 129 25.95 10.63 1.61
N ASN A 130 25.52 9.96 2.66
CA ASN A 130 25.41 10.56 3.99
C ASN A 130 24.58 11.86 3.95
N ASP A 131 25.09 12.95 4.50
CA ASP A 131 24.40 14.26 4.53
C ASP A 131 24.56 15.09 3.24
N LYS A 132 25.23 14.54 2.22
CA LYS A 132 25.45 15.21 0.94
C LYS A 132 24.45 14.68 -0.11
N ALA A 133 23.81 15.61 -0.81
CA ALA A 133 22.92 15.28 -1.91
C ALA A 133 23.32 16.03 -3.18
N THR A 134 23.20 15.38 -4.33
CA THR A 134 23.45 15.95 -5.65
C THR A 134 22.34 15.58 -6.63
N VAL A 135 22.16 16.36 -7.68
CA VAL A 135 21.31 16.03 -8.83
C VAL A 135 22.21 15.77 -10.02
N GLU A 136 22.26 14.52 -10.43
CA GLU A 136 23.11 14.00 -11.49
C GLU A 136 22.34 13.82 -12.80
N SER A 137 23.05 13.82 -13.94
CA SER A 137 22.46 13.50 -15.24
C SER A 137 22.06 12.02 -15.32
N ALA A 138 20.86 11.77 -15.80
CA ALA A 138 20.36 10.43 -16.09
C ALA A 138 20.09 10.20 -17.60
N LYS A 139 20.66 11.02 -18.49
CA LYS A 139 20.43 10.91 -19.94
C LYS A 139 20.76 9.53 -20.50
N ASP A 140 21.84 8.93 -20.06
CA ASP A 140 22.31 7.61 -20.47
C ASP A 140 21.69 6.46 -19.65
N LEU A 141 20.95 6.78 -18.59
CA LEU A 141 20.15 5.83 -17.82
C LEU A 141 18.69 5.77 -18.31
N TRP A 142 18.25 6.79 -19.04
CA TRP A 142 16.90 6.84 -19.61
C TRP A 142 16.78 5.81 -20.71
N GLY A 143 15.73 5.00 -20.67
CA GLY A 143 15.53 3.86 -21.56
C GLY A 143 16.09 2.53 -21.03
N LEU A 144 16.97 2.54 -20.02
CA LEU A 144 17.38 1.31 -19.35
C LEU A 144 16.23 0.75 -18.50
N ASP A 145 16.16 -0.58 -18.45
CA ASP A 145 15.25 -1.22 -17.50
C ASP A 145 15.66 -0.92 -16.05
N ILE A 146 14.73 -1.16 -15.13
CA ILE A 146 14.94 -0.80 -13.72
C ILE A 146 16.15 -1.53 -13.12
N MET A 147 16.39 -2.78 -13.48
CA MET A 147 17.48 -3.56 -12.90
C MET A 147 18.84 -3.05 -13.39
N ASP A 148 18.97 -2.80 -14.69
CA ASP A 148 20.19 -2.24 -15.29
C ASP A 148 20.48 -0.84 -14.74
N ALA A 149 19.45 0.00 -14.64
CA ALA A 149 19.59 1.36 -14.10
C ALA A 149 20.04 1.37 -12.64
N GLN A 150 19.47 0.48 -11.79
CA GLN A 150 19.88 0.37 -10.40
C GLN A 150 21.33 -0.11 -10.25
N GLU A 151 21.75 -1.10 -11.03
CA GLU A 151 23.13 -1.62 -11.02
C GLU A 151 24.12 -0.54 -11.47
N GLU A 152 23.82 0.16 -12.54
CA GLU A 152 24.67 1.22 -13.06
C GLU A 152 24.80 2.40 -12.09
N ILE A 153 23.71 2.85 -11.49
CA ILE A 153 23.74 3.90 -10.46
C ILE A 153 24.56 3.44 -9.25
N ALA A 154 24.35 2.23 -8.75
CA ALA A 154 25.10 1.71 -7.62
C ALA A 154 26.60 1.67 -7.92
N ARG A 155 26.99 1.25 -9.13
CA ARG A 155 28.39 1.23 -9.58
C ARG A 155 29.01 2.64 -9.68
N ARG A 156 28.24 3.64 -10.11
CA ARG A 156 28.70 5.06 -10.16
C ARG A 156 28.91 5.64 -8.77
N VAL A 157 28.00 5.34 -7.84
CA VAL A 157 28.06 5.88 -6.47
C VAL A 157 29.20 5.25 -5.65
N LEU A 158 29.42 3.96 -5.79
CA LEU A 158 30.44 3.23 -5.03
C LEU A 158 31.14 2.20 -5.94
N PRO A 159 32.08 2.64 -6.80
CA PRO A 159 32.75 1.75 -7.75
C PRO A 159 33.56 0.63 -7.11
N SER A 160 34.06 0.85 -5.89
CA SER A 160 34.85 -0.11 -5.10
C SER A 160 34.01 -1.16 -4.38
N ALA A 161 32.66 -1.03 -4.37
CA ALA A 161 31.80 -1.96 -3.66
C ALA A 161 31.85 -3.36 -4.28
N LYS A 162 32.25 -4.32 -3.45
CA LYS A 162 32.12 -5.75 -3.74
C LYS A 162 31.29 -6.38 -2.64
N HIS A 163 30.47 -7.36 -2.99
CA HIS A 163 29.59 -7.99 -2.02
C HIS A 163 30.38 -8.61 -0.85
N GLY A 164 30.11 -8.10 0.37
CA GLY A 164 30.73 -8.58 1.61
C GLY A 164 32.12 -8.00 1.91
N GLU A 165 32.68 -7.17 1.03
CA GLU A 165 33.94 -6.46 1.28
C GLU A 165 33.71 -5.06 1.83
N TRP A 166 34.64 -4.57 2.64
CA TRP A 166 34.61 -3.18 3.11
C TRP A 166 35.01 -2.23 1.99
N ALA A 167 34.18 -1.24 1.76
CA ALA A 167 34.45 -0.11 0.87
C ALA A 167 34.48 1.19 1.67
N GLU A 168 35.43 2.06 1.35
CA GLU A 168 35.50 3.41 1.93
C GLU A 168 34.39 4.27 1.34
N LEU A 169 33.72 5.02 2.22
CA LEU A 169 32.64 5.91 1.85
C LEU A 169 32.71 7.18 2.71
N ASP A 170 33.11 8.31 2.13
CA ASP A 170 33.13 9.65 2.76
C ASP A 170 33.74 9.65 4.17
N ARG A 171 32.96 9.45 5.22
CA ARG A 171 33.40 9.51 6.62
C ARG A 171 33.57 8.13 7.29
N GLY A 172 33.56 7.07 6.54
CA GLY A 172 33.64 5.73 7.12
C GLY A 172 33.71 4.62 6.08
N TYR A 173 33.40 3.43 6.53
CA TYR A 173 33.43 2.22 5.73
C TYR A 173 32.05 1.55 5.72
N THR A 174 31.74 0.86 4.66
CA THR A 174 30.51 0.11 4.52
C THR A 174 30.73 -1.20 3.77
N THR A 175 29.93 -2.22 4.08
CA THR A 175 29.78 -3.44 3.28
C THR A 175 28.49 -3.41 2.45
N GLN A 176 27.76 -2.30 2.51
CA GLN A 176 26.50 -2.13 1.79
C GLN A 176 26.75 -1.50 0.43
N VAL A 177 25.92 -1.85 -0.54
CA VAL A 177 25.82 -1.13 -1.81
C VAL A 177 24.71 -0.07 -1.72
N PRO A 178 24.75 1.01 -2.52
CA PRO A 178 23.69 2.01 -2.53
C PRO A 178 22.31 1.39 -2.72
N ALA A 179 21.33 1.91 -2.00
CA ALA A 179 19.92 1.55 -2.18
C ALA A 179 19.32 2.49 -3.24
N VAL A 180 18.80 1.94 -4.33
CA VAL A 180 18.26 2.72 -5.45
C VAL A 180 16.77 2.42 -5.58
N ALA A 181 15.94 3.47 -5.62
CA ALA A 181 14.56 3.42 -6.08
C ALA A 181 14.51 4.03 -7.49
N CYS A 182 13.87 3.36 -8.44
CA CYS A 182 13.99 3.68 -9.86
C CYS A 182 12.66 3.51 -10.59
N ILE A 183 12.46 4.26 -11.69
CA ILE A 183 11.37 4.05 -12.64
C ILE A 183 11.87 3.36 -13.90
N GLY A 184 11.00 2.56 -14.52
CA GLY A 184 11.25 1.94 -15.83
C GLY A 184 10.57 2.69 -16.97
N MET A 185 10.52 2.05 -18.13
CA MET A 185 9.94 2.60 -19.35
C MET A 185 8.51 3.13 -19.15
N ALA A 186 7.67 2.45 -18.38
CA ALA A 186 6.31 2.91 -18.11
C ALA A 186 6.30 4.26 -17.38
N GLY A 187 7.22 4.45 -16.40
CA GLY A 187 7.36 5.73 -15.70
C GLY A 187 7.91 6.83 -16.61
N GLU A 188 8.96 6.53 -17.36
CA GLU A 188 9.57 7.45 -18.34
C GLU A 188 8.56 7.97 -19.36
N ASN A 189 7.65 7.10 -19.79
CA ASN A 189 6.54 7.43 -20.69
C ASN A 189 5.29 7.97 -19.96
N LYS A 190 5.42 8.33 -18.68
CA LYS A 190 4.34 8.94 -17.88
C LYS A 190 3.06 8.09 -17.84
N SER A 191 3.19 6.77 -17.81
CA SER A 191 2.04 5.90 -17.60
C SER A 191 1.44 6.15 -16.22
N ARG A 192 0.13 6.34 -16.16
CA ARG A 192 -0.61 6.58 -14.89
C ARG A 192 -0.64 5.38 -13.97
N ILE A 193 -0.24 4.23 -14.47
CA ILE A 193 -0.16 2.98 -13.70
C ILE A 193 1.30 2.55 -13.45
N ALA A 194 2.25 3.45 -13.66
CA ALA A 194 3.67 3.16 -13.46
C ALA A 194 4.04 3.14 -11.98
N SER A 195 4.90 2.21 -11.61
CA SER A 195 5.42 2.01 -10.26
C SER A 195 6.86 2.51 -10.11
N ILE A 196 7.25 2.78 -8.85
CA ILE A 196 8.64 2.95 -8.44
C ILE A 196 9.11 1.62 -7.85
N VAL A 197 10.27 1.13 -8.26
CA VAL A 197 10.79 -0.18 -7.81
C VAL A 197 12.15 -0.01 -7.15
N HIS A 198 12.32 -0.65 -5.99
CA HIS A 198 13.58 -0.76 -5.27
C HIS A 198 14.02 -2.22 -5.17
N GLY A 199 15.31 -2.49 -5.40
CA GLY A 199 15.86 -3.84 -5.38
C GLY A 199 15.20 -4.73 -6.43
N ALA A 200 15.04 -6.01 -6.12
CA ALA A 200 14.55 -7.00 -7.08
C ALA A 200 13.01 -7.13 -7.12
N GLY A 201 12.24 -6.12 -6.70
CA GLY A 201 10.78 -6.18 -6.78
C GLY A 201 10.01 -5.53 -5.63
N SER A 202 10.69 -4.72 -4.79
CA SER A 202 10.01 -3.90 -3.79
C SER A 202 9.37 -2.70 -4.48
N SER A 203 8.10 -2.81 -4.85
CA SER A 203 7.41 -1.81 -5.66
C SER A 203 6.45 -0.95 -4.85
N ALA A 204 6.53 0.37 -5.01
CA ALA A 204 5.43 1.29 -4.74
C ALA A 204 4.54 1.30 -5.99
N ALA A 205 3.61 0.35 -6.06
CA ALA A 205 2.86 0.08 -7.27
C ALA A 205 1.57 0.90 -7.37
N GLN A 206 0.89 1.13 -6.24
CA GLN A 206 -0.35 1.91 -6.23
C GLN A 206 -0.08 3.41 -6.44
N GLY A 207 -1.09 4.12 -6.95
CA GLY A 207 -1.07 5.57 -7.13
C GLY A 207 -0.42 6.06 -8.42
N GLY A 208 0.41 5.25 -9.11
CA GLY A 208 1.04 5.67 -10.37
C GLY A 208 2.23 6.63 -10.20
N PHE A 209 2.90 6.62 -9.05
CA PHE A 209 3.99 7.55 -8.74
C PHE A 209 5.21 7.42 -9.66
N GLY A 210 5.38 6.27 -10.34
CA GLY A 210 6.40 6.15 -11.39
C GLY A 210 6.16 7.14 -12.53
N GLY A 211 4.90 7.36 -12.94
CA GLY A 211 4.55 8.35 -13.93
C GLY A 211 4.77 9.80 -13.43
N VAL A 212 4.52 10.06 -12.14
CA VAL A 212 4.83 11.37 -11.53
C VAL A 212 6.33 11.64 -11.55
N TRP A 213 7.18 10.65 -11.24
CA TRP A 213 8.63 10.82 -11.39
C TRP A 213 9.03 11.08 -12.84
N GLY A 214 8.42 10.33 -13.78
CA GLY A 214 8.63 10.57 -15.21
C GLY A 214 8.24 11.99 -15.67
N SER A 215 7.13 12.54 -15.16
CA SER A 215 6.71 13.91 -15.47
C SER A 215 7.68 14.98 -14.93
N LYS A 216 8.49 14.62 -13.92
CA LYS A 216 9.54 15.46 -13.35
C LYS A 216 10.93 15.21 -13.96
N ASN A 217 11.03 14.34 -14.97
CA ASN A 217 12.28 13.83 -15.54
C ASN A 217 13.20 13.19 -14.46
N LEU A 218 12.64 12.60 -13.43
CA LEU A 218 13.36 11.94 -12.34
C LEU A 218 13.42 10.42 -12.57
N LYS A 219 14.60 9.92 -12.94
CA LYS A 219 14.86 8.49 -13.19
C LYS A 219 14.93 7.69 -11.90
N ALA A 220 15.65 8.21 -10.91
CA ALA A 220 15.93 7.45 -9.69
C ALA A 220 16.30 8.35 -8.50
N VAL A 221 16.22 7.75 -7.32
CA VAL A 221 16.84 8.26 -6.08
C VAL A 221 17.74 7.16 -5.54
N SER A 222 19.03 7.44 -5.35
CA SER A 222 19.99 6.56 -4.69
C SER A 222 20.35 7.09 -3.33
N VAL A 223 20.55 6.20 -2.38
CA VAL A 223 20.99 6.56 -1.03
C VAL A 223 21.92 5.52 -0.43
N ILE A 224 22.98 5.99 0.23
CA ILE A 224 23.84 5.19 1.08
C ILE A 224 24.27 6.03 2.27
N GLY A 225 24.19 5.43 3.47
CA GLY A 225 24.55 6.09 4.71
C GLY A 225 25.39 5.19 5.62
N THR A 226 26.27 5.80 6.39
CA THR A 226 27.16 5.15 7.38
C THR A 226 26.85 5.57 8.81
N GLY A 227 25.81 6.39 9.02
CA GLY A 227 25.37 6.85 10.34
C GLY A 227 24.49 5.85 11.07
N SER A 228 23.86 6.32 12.13
CA SER A 228 22.95 5.54 12.98
C SER A 228 21.67 6.31 13.30
N VAL A 229 20.67 5.61 13.79
CA VAL A 229 19.41 6.18 14.27
C VAL A 229 19.48 6.25 15.80
N PRO A 230 19.27 7.42 16.43
CA PRO A 230 19.20 7.50 17.88
C PRO A 230 17.98 6.73 18.41
N ILE A 231 18.17 5.96 19.47
CA ILE A 231 17.12 5.20 20.15
C ILE A 231 17.07 5.67 21.60
N ALA A 232 15.87 6.09 22.03
CA ALA A 232 15.73 6.67 23.37
C ALA A 232 15.99 5.66 24.49
N ASN A 233 15.50 4.42 24.34
CA ASN A 233 15.73 3.33 25.28
C ASN A 233 16.07 2.03 24.54
N PRO A 234 17.38 1.78 24.26
CA PRO A 234 17.82 0.58 23.55
C PRO A 234 17.51 -0.72 24.29
N GLN A 235 17.57 -0.73 25.64
CA GLN A 235 17.25 -1.89 26.44
C GLN A 235 15.77 -2.27 26.28
N ALA A 236 14.86 -1.33 26.48
CA ALA A 236 13.42 -1.56 26.30
C ALA A 236 13.08 -2.02 24.85
N LEU A 237 13.80 -1.49 23.86
CA LEU A 237 13.63 -1.94 22.46
C LEU A 237 14.04 -3.41 22.31
N MET A 238 15.16 -3.84 22.89
CA MET A 238 15.59 -5.24 22.80
C MET A 238 14.66 -6.17 23.56
N GLU A 239 14.19 -5.77 24.74
CA GLU A 239 13.19 -6.52 25.51
C GLU A 239 11.88 -6.68 24.72
N ALA A 240 11.39 -5.60 24.10
CA ALA A 240 10.21 -5.64 23.25
C ALA A 240 10.41 -6.57 22.03
N ARG A 241 11.60 -6.55 21.41
CA ARG A 241 11.94 -7.44 20.29
C ARG A 241 11.99 -8.90 20.70
N LEU A 242 12.59 -9.22 21.84
CA LEU A 242 12.64 -10.59 22.38
C LEU A 242 11.23 -11.10 22.72
N TRP A 243 10.43 -10.28 23.39
CA TRP A 243 9.03 -10.57 23.65
C TRP A 243 8.25 -10.84 22.35
N PHE A 244 8.43 -10.00 21.30
CA PHE A 244 7.75 -10.20 20.03
C PHE A 244 8.22 -11.45 19.29
N ASN A 245 9.49 -11.81 19.40
CA ASN A 245 10.04 -13.01 18.77
C ASN A 245 9.40 -14.30 19.29
N HIS A 246 8.93 -14.31 20.56
CA HIS A 246 8.19 -15.42 21.12
C HIS A 246 6.99 -15.82 20.23
N PHE A 247 6.25 -14.87 19.71
CA PHE A 247 5.12 -15.14 18.81
C PHE A 247 5.53 -15.66 17.42
N GLN A 248 6.80 -15.58 17.07
CA GLN A 248 7.29 -15.94 15.73
C GLN A 248 8.07 -17.25 15.70
N TRP A 249 8.87 -17.50 16.72
CA TRP A 249 9.91 -18.52 16.67
C TRP A 249 9.85 -19.56 17.77
N ASP A 250 9.35 -19.19 18.94
CA ASP A 250 9.26 -20.12 20.05
C ASP A 250 8.03 -21.00 19.80
N VAL A 251 8.27 -22.28 19.67
CA VAL A 251 7.21 -23.27 19.51
C VAL A 251 7.08 -23.94 20.87
N ASP A 252 6.15 -23.48 21.71
CA ASP A 252 5.91 -24.04 23.05
C ASP A 252 5.35 -25.45 22.97
N GLU A 253 4.63 -25.76 21.88
CA GLU A 253 4.16 -27.12 21.59
C GLU A 253 4.36 -27.49 20.10
N PRO A 254 4.60 -28.76 19.79
CA PRO A 254 4.63 -29.24 18.42
C PRO A 254 3.30 -28.92 17.75
N LEU A 255 3.38 -28.39 16.54
CA LEU A 255 2.22 -28.17 15.69
C LEU A 255 1.42 -29.47 15.56
N ASP A 256 0.10 -29.40 15.73
CA ASP A 256 -0.77 -30.52 15.47
C ASP A 256 -0.57 -30.97 14.00
N PRO A 257 -0.02 -32.19 13.76
CA PRO A 257 0.20 -32.69 12.42
C PRO A 257 -1.10 -32.90 11.63
N LYS A 258 -2.25 -32.78 12.28
CA LYS A 258 -3.57 -32.78 11.64
C LYS A 258 -3.98 -31.41 11.09
N MET A 259 -3.28 -30.34 11.44
CA MET A 259 -3.48 -29.05 10.77
C MET A 259 -2.99 -29.19 9.33
N GLU A 260 -3.91 -29.06 8.40
CA GLU A 260 -3.59 -29.11 6.99
C GLU A 260 -2.51 -28.06 6.67
N PRO A 261 -1.39 -28.41 6.01
CA PRO A 261 -0.29 -27.50 5.71
C PRO A 261 -0.71 -26.19 5.03
N ARG A 262 -1.83 -26.18 4.31
CA ARG A 262 -2.37 -25.00 3.62
C ARG A 262 -2.99 -23.99 4.58
N ALA A 263 -3.74 -24.46 5.60
CA ALA A 263 -4.27 -23.59 6.65
C ALA A 263 -3.13 -22.96 7.44
N PHE A 264 -2.10 -23.76 7.76
CA PHE A 264 -0.89 -23.31 8.42
C PHE A 264 -0.14 -22.23 7.65
N MET A 265 0.02 -22.38 6.34
CA MET A 265 0.69 -21.37 5.50
C MET A 265 -0.08 -20.05 5.41
N LEU A 266 -1.41 -20.08 5.51
CA LEU A 266 -2.22 -18.86 5.53
C LEU A 266 -1.97 -18.01 6.79
N PHE A 267 -1.62 -18.61 7.93
CA PHE A 267 -1.54 -17.90 9.21
C PHE A 267 -0.20 -17.28 9.51
N ASN A 268 0.87 -18.02 9.31
CA ASN A 268 2.17 -17.61 9.81
C ASN A 268 3.14 -17.14 8.74
N GLY A 269 2.79 -17.29 7.46
CA GLY A 269 3.83 -17.34 6.48
C GLY A 269 4.91 -18.28 6.99
N ALA A 270 5.05 -19.45 6.42
CA ALA A 270 5.90 -20.51 6.95
C ALA A 270 7.21 -19.98 7.55
N PRO A 271 7.70 -20.56 8.65
CA PRO A 271 8.97 -20.15 9.28
C PRO A 271 10.16 -20.13 8.33
N SER A 272 10.07 -20.87 7.25
CA SER A 272 11.08 -20.98 6.18
C SER A 272 11.04 -19.84 5.16
N GLY A 273 10.41 -18.71 5.44
CA GLY A 273 10.25 -17.62 4.48
C GLY A 273 9.19 -17.86 3.41
N GLY A 274 8.49 -18.99 3.47
CA GLY A 274 7.30 -19.20 2.67
C GLY A 274 6.19 -18.30 3.16
N ASN A 275 5.70 -17.39 2.33
CA ASN A 275 4.40 -16.83 2.56
C ASN A 275 3.35 -17.74 1.91
N THR A 276 2.09 -17.47 2.18
CA THR A 276 0.96 -18.15 1.54
C THR A 276 1.04 -18.20 0.03
N HIS A 277 1.76 -17.26 -0.55
CA HIS A 277 1.92 -17.15 -1.97
C HIS A 277 3.04 -18.08 -2.51
N ASN A 278 4.02 -18.39 -1.70
CA ASN A 278 5.13 -19.25 -2.11
C ASN A 278 4.78 -20.74 -2.08
N GLY A 279 3.85 -21.18 -1.23
CA GLY A 279 3.45 -22.57 -1.12
C GLY A 279 2.78 -23.16 -2.36
N SER A 280 2.33 -22.31 -3.26
CA SER A 280 1.70 -22.73 -4.51
C SER A 280 2.66 -22.76 -5.70
N LEU A 281 3.90 -22.26 -5.57
CA LEU A 281 4.95 -22.44 -6.54
C LEU A 281 5.87 -23.58 -6.06
N PRO A 282 6.01 -24.69 -6.79
CA PRO A 282 7.07 -25.68 -6.53
C PRO A 282 8.39 -24.97 -6.80
N LEU A 283 9.01 -24.46 -5.74
CA LEU A 283 10.19 -23.61 -5.84
C LEU A 283 11.44 -24.48 -5.78
N GLU A 284 12.34 -24.28 -6.71
CA GLU A 284 13.74 -24.43 -6.41
C GLU A 284 14.09 -23.26 -5.49
N PRO A 285 14.34 -23.50 -4.20
CA PRO A 285 14.61 -22.43 -3.29
C PRO A 285 15.96 -21.82 -3.63
N ALA A 286 15.98 -20.52 -3.85
CA ALA A 286 17.23 -19.85 -4.00
C ALA A 286 17.64 -19.22 -2.67
N ARG A 287 16.89 -18.24 -2.20
CA ARG A 287 17.30 -17.44 -1.04
C ARG A 287 16.12 -16.70 -0.43
N ALA A 288 15.99 -16.75 0.88
CA ALA A 288 15.08 -15.87 1.59
C ALA A 288 15.48 -14.40 1.39
N ALA A 289 14.52 -13.54 1.15
CA ALA A 289 14.70 -12.09 1.03
C ALA A 289 13.77 -11.36 2.01
N ALA A 290 14.35 -10.43 2.77
CA ALA A 290 13.63 -9.66 3.77
C ALA A 290 13.87 -8.15 3.58
N CYS A 291 12.94 -7.34 4.06
CA CYS A 291 13.18 -5.93 4.29
C CYS A 291 14.11 -5.73 5.49
N ALA A 292 14.71 -4.54 5.62
CA ALA A 292 15.55 -4.22 6.76
C ALA A 292 14.81 -4.51 8.08
N SER A 293 15.49 -5.17 9.00
CA SER A 293 15.00 -5.57 10.34
C SER A 293 13.76 -6.47 10.36
N CYS A 294 13.30 -6.98 9.21
CA CYS A 294 12.15 -7.86 9.15
C CYS A 294 12.54 -9.32 9.36
N PRO A 295 12.08 -9.99 10.43
CA PRO A 295 12.40 -11.39 10.68
C PRO A 295 11.59 -12.37 9.82
N ARG A 296 10.53 -11.91 9.15
CA ARG A 296 9.61 -12.78 8.40
C ARG A 296 10.10 -13.22 7.04
N GLY A 297 10.97 -12.44 6.37
CA GLY A 297 11.47 -12.83 5.06
C GLY A 297 10.37 -13.27 4.08
N CYS A 298 9.31 -12.47 3.93
CA CYS A 298 8.13 -12.86 3.16
C CYS A 298 8.36 -12.98 1.65
N ARG A 299 9.58 -12.76 1.20
CA ARG A 299 9.97 -12.86 -0.19
C ARG A 299 11.02 -13.93 -0.35
N MET A 300 11.11 -14.47 -1.55
CA MET A 300 12.17 -15.40 -1.93
C MET A 300 12.81 -14.90 -3.21
N ARG A 301 14.12 -14.83 -3.21
CA ARG A 301 14.87 -14.66 -4.45
C ARG A 301 14.98 -16.01 -5.13
N LEU A 302 14.47 -16.08 -6.34
CA LEU A 302 14.43 -17.31 -7.13
C LEU A 302 15.68 -17.41 -8.00
N ALA A 303 16.16 -18.64 -8.29
CA ALA A 303 17.25 -18.84 -9.22
C ALA A 303 16.83 -18.48 -10.65
N GLY A 304 17.74 -17.94 -11.41
CA GLY A 304 17.59 -17.72 -12.86
C GLY A 304 16.87 -16.44 -13.30
N GLY A 305 16.52 -15.53 -12.40
CA GLY A 305 15.95 -14.24 -12.78
C GLY A 305 16.56 -13.05 -12.05
N ARG A 306 16.45 -11.88 -12.63
CA ARG A 306 17.03 -10.63 -12.11
C ARG A 306 16.13 -9.95 -11.09
N SER A 307 14.81 -10.02 -11.27
CA SER A 307 13.78 -9.42 -10.41
C SER A 307 12.90 -10.50 -9.77
N ASN A 308 13.51 -11.58 -9.33
CA ASN A 308 12.85 -12.78 -8.87
C ASN A 308 12.48 -12.76 -7.40
N GLU A 309 11.94 -11.66 -6.93
CA GLU A 309 11.29 -11.72 -5.63
C GLU A 309 9.85 -12.18 -5.80
N SER A 310 9.53 -13.33 -5.21
CA SER A 310 8.16 -13.79 -5.13
C SER A 310 7.36 -12.81 -4.29
N VAL A 311 6.55 -12.04 -4.95
CA VAL A 311 5.61 -11.06 -4.40
C VAL A 311 4.24 -11.31 -5.01
N CYS A 312 3.22 -10.52 -4.64
CA CYS A 312 1.86 -10.69 -5.14
C CYS A 312 1.78 -10.84 -6.67
N ALA A 313 2.56 -10.07 -7.43
CA ALA A 313 2.61 -10.19 -8.88
C ALA A 313 2.95 -11.61 -9.36
N GLY A 314 4.06 -12.15 -8.86
CA GLY A 314 4.53 -13.49 -9.29
C GLY A 314 3.65 -14.63 -8.81
N THR A 315 2.92 -14.44 -7.72
CA THR A 315 2.22 -15.52 -7.03
C THR A 315 0.71 -15.46 -7.14
N VAL A 316 0.12 -14.30 -7.27
CA VAL A 316 -1.33 -14.15 -7.43
C VAL A 316 -1.70 -14.01 -8.90
N SER A 317 -1.06 -13.10 -9.62
CA SER A 317 -1.43 -12.80 -11.00
C SER A 317 -0.87 -13.82 -11.99
N PHE A 318 0.44 -14.00 -12.01
CA PHE A 318 1.07 -14.80 -13.06
C PHE A 318 1.07 -16.31 -12.79
N MET A 319 0.82 -16.75 -11.56
CA MET A 319 0.63 -18.17 -11.28
C MET A 319 -0.52 -18.82 -12.05
N ARG A 320 -1.57 -18.06 -12.30
CA ARG A 320 -2.74 -18.53 -13.04
C ARG A 320 -2.52 -18.60 -14.55
N MET A 321 -1.38 -18.10 -15.03
CA MET A 321 -1.01 -18.23 -16.44
C MET A 321 -0.81 -19.69 -16.83
N ASN A 322 -1.20 -20.01 -18.05
CA ASN A 322 -0.87 -21.28 -18.68
C ASN A 322 0.60 -21.29 -19.10
N GLY A 323 1.21 -22.46 -19.07
CA GLY A 323 2.60 -22.61 -19.49
C GLY A 323 3.56 -22.97 -18.35
N PRO A 324 4.82 -23.17 -18.68
CA PRO A 324 5.83 -23.58 -17.73
C PRO A 324 6.18 -22.48 -16.74
N ARG A 325 6.77 -22.87 -15.63
CA ARG A 325 7.18 -21.96 -14.55
C ARG A 325 8.08 -20.80 -15.02
N LYS A 326 9.01 -21.08 -15.94
CA LYS A 326 9.92 -20.08 -16.51
C LYS A 326 9.16 -18.89 -17.13
N ASP A 327 7.99 -19.13 -17.74
CA ASP A 327 7.17 -18.11 -18.36
C ASP A 327 6.52 -17.19 -17.30
N LYS A 328 6.08 -17.78 -16.17
CA LYS A 328 5.53 -17.03 -15.03
C LYS A 328 6.60 -16.15 -14.37
N MET A 329 7.83 -16.68 -14.26
CA MET A 329 8.97 -15.91 -13.76
C MET A 329 9.33 -14.77 -14.72
N ARG A 330 9.35 -15.03 -16.03
CA ARG A 330 9.60 -14.00 -17.05
C ARG A 330 8.56 -12.89 -17.01
N ALA A 331 7.28 -13.20 -16.84
CA ALA A 331 6.23 -12.20 -16.70
C ALA A 331 6.46 -11.31 -15.45
N THR A 332 6.89 -11.90 -14.34
CA THR A 332 7.24 -11.15 -13.11
C THR A 332 8.45 -10.25 -13.32
N ASP A 333 9.50 -10.75 -14.00
CA ASP A 333 10.69 -9.97 -14.32
C ASP A 333 10.34 -8.77 -15.20
N LEU A 334 9.55 -8.95 -16.24
CA LEU A 334 9.13 -7.91 -17.16
C LEU A 334 8.28 -6.84 -16.46
N LEU A 335 7.36 -7.25 -15.58
CA LEU A 335 6.56 -6.32 -14.79
C LEU A 335 7.43 -5.35 -14.00
N HIS A 336 8.44 -5.90 -13.31
CA HIS A 336 9.36 -5.08 -12.52
C HIS A 336 10.32 -4.27 -13.39
N ALA A 337 10.80 -4.83 -14.48
CA ALA A 337 11.70 -4.15 -15.41
C ALA A 337 11.04 -2.91 -16.06
N TYR A 338 9.79 -3.05 -16.47
CA TYR A 338 9.01 -1.94 -17.02
C TYR A 338 8.47 -0.98 -15.96
N GLY A 339 8.34 -1.43 -14.71
CA GLY A 339 7.79 -0.65 -13.60
C GLY A 339 6.29 -0.41 -13.75
N ILE A 340 5.49 -1.47 -13.84
CA ILE A 340 4.03 -1.42 -13.99
C ILE A 340 3.35 -1.97 -12.74
N ASN A 341 2.18 -1.42 -12.37
CA ASN A 341 1.34 -1.96 -11.33
C ASN A 341 0.66 -3.26 -11.78
N HIS A 342 0.88 -4.37 -11.08
CA HIS A 342 0.36 -5.68 -11.48
C HIS A 342 -1.18 -5.77 -11.48
N TRP A 343 -1.88 -5.07 -10.56
CA TRP A 343 -3.34 -5.02 -10.54
C TRP A 343 -3.92 -4.40 -11.81
N HIS A 344 -3.19 -3.46 -12.40
CA HIS A 344 -3.51 -2.85 -13.69
C HIS A 344 -3.03 -3.66 -14.90
N ILE A 345 -2.54 -4.87 -14.66
CA ILE A 345 -2.35 -5.90 -15.69
C ILE A 345 -3.39 -7.01 -15.51
N GLU A 346 -3.60 -7.49 -14.29
CA GLU A 346 -4.53 -8.60 -14.00
C GLU A 346 -5.98 -8.21 -14.28
N GLY A 347 -6.45 -7.08 -13.78
CA GLY A 347 -7.81 -6.61 -13.99
C GLY A 347 -8.14 -6.33 -15.46
N PRO A 348 -7.33 -5.52 -16.17
CA PRO A 348 -7.52 -5.30 -17.60
C PRO A 348 -7.51 -6.58 -18.44
N GLN A 349 -6.68 -7.56 -18.13
CA GLN A 349 -6.71 -8.83 -18.88
C GLN A 349 -8.08 -9.46 -18.87
N SER A 350 -8.76 -9.49 -17.72
CA SER A 350 -10.12 -10.05 -17.59
C SER A 350 -11.12 -9.25 -18.41
N TYR A 351 -11.02 -7.92 -18.37
CA TYR A 351 -11.87 -7.02 -19.13
C TYR A 351 -11.65 -7.15 -20.65
N LEU A 352 -10.39 -7.12 -21.11
CA LEU A 352 -10.05 -7.30 -22.52
C LEU A 352 -10.51 -8.65 -23.06
N ASN A 353 -10.41 -9.72 -22.27
CA ASN A 353 -10.91 -11.04 -22.65
C ASN A 353 -12.45 -11.06 -22.78
N ALA A 354 -13.16 -10.35 -21.90
CA ALA A 354 -14.61 -10.21 -22.02
C ALA A 354 -14.98 -9.47 -23.31
N LEU A 355 -14.35 -8.34 -23.59
CA LEU A 355 -14.57 -7.55 -24.81
C LEU A 355 -14.24 -8.35 -26.08
N TYR A 356 -13.18 -9.14 -26.06
CA TYR A 356 -12.83 -10.03 -27.17
C TYR A 356 -13.92 -11.10 -27.42
N LYS A 357 -14.39 -11.77 -26.36
CA LYS A 357 -15.47 -12.75 -26.45
C LYS A 357 -16.80 -12.15 -26.93
N MET A 358 -17.04 -10.89 -26.61
CA MET A 358 -18.19 -10.12 -27.10
C MET A 358 -18.04 -9.68 -28.57
N GLY A 359 -16.88 -9.89 -29.19
CA GLY A 359 -16.58 -9.45 -30.55
C GLY A 359 -16.38 -7.95 -30.70
N VAL A 360 -16.15 -7.24 -29.59
CA VAL A 360 -15.94 -5.78 -29.53
C VAL A 360 -14.48 -5.40 -29.72
N LEU A 361 -13.56 -6.26 -29.33
CA LEU A 361 -12.12 -6.04 -29.35
C LEU A 361 -11.42 -6.99 -30.34
N GLY A 362 -10.49 -6.47 -31.12
CA GLY A 362 -9.68 -7.23 -32.06
C GLY A 362 -9.45 -6.46 -33.38
N PRO A 363 -8.69 -7.02 -34.34
CA PRO A 363 -8.41 -6.36 -35.60
C PRO A 363 -9.69 -5.94 -36.35
N GLY A 364 -9.81 -4.65 -36.66
CA GLY A 364 -10.95 -4.07 -37.38
C GLY A 364 -12.27 -4.08 -36.59
N LYS A 365 -12.24 -4.27 -35.28
CA LYS A 365 -13.43 -4.20 -34.39
C LYS A 365 -13.59 -2.77 -33.85
N GLN A 366 -14.66 -2.56 -33.02
CA GLN A 366 -14.89 -1.28 -32.35
C GLN A 366 -13.65 -0.80 -31.59
N ILE A 367 -12.99 -1.70 -30.88
CA ILE A 367 -11.70 -1.49 -30.26
C ILE A 367 -10.67 -2.24 -31.10
N ASP A 368 -10.06 -1.49 -32.03
CA ASP A 368 -9.07 -2.09 -32.93
C ASP A 368 -7.76 -2.33 -32.18
N CYS A 369 -7.31 -3.56 -32.19
CA CYS A 369 -6.03 -3.92 -31.56
C CYS A 369 -5.43 -5.19 -32.15
N ASP A 370 -4.11 -5.28 -32.07
CA ASP A 370 -3.26 -6.37 -32.52
C ASP A 370 -2.70 -7.22 -31.36
N LEU A 371 -3.37 -7.24 -30.20
CA LEU A 371 -3.02 -8.13 -29.13
C LEU A 371 -3.25 -9.60 -29.53
N PRO A 372 -2.32 -10.53 -29.21
CA PRO A 372 -2.47 -11.94 -29.52
C PRO A 372 -3.49 -12.60 -28.61
N MET A 373 -4.79 -12.29 -28.82
CA MET A 373 -5.90 -12.73 -27.95
C MET A 373 -6.05 -14.26 -27.91
N GLU A 374 -5.63 -14.99 -28.95
CA GLU A 374 -5.59 -16.43 -29.00
C GLU A 374 -4.59 -17.04 -27.99
N SER A 375 -3.58 -16.25 -27.64
CA SER A 375 -2.59 -16.59 -26.60
C SER A 375 -2.98 -16.06 -25.21
N PHE A 376 -4.24 -15.68 -25.01
CA PHE A 376 -4.72 -15.20 -23.71
C PHE A 376 -4.36 -16.17 -22.58
N GLY A 377 -3.80 -15.63 -21.49
CA GLY A 377 -3.35 -16.40 -20.35
C GLY A 377 -1.97 -17.09 -20.55
N ARG A 378 -1.26 -16.81 -21.63
CA ARG A 378 0.12 -17.25 -21.88
C ARG A 378 1.10 -16.07 -21.85
N LEU A 379 2.38 -16.38 -21.78
CA LEU A 379 3.45 -15.37 -21.70
C LEU A 379 3.40 -14.39 -22.88
N GLU A 380 3.20 -14.88 -24.10
CA GLU A 380 3.13 -14.07 -25.33
C GLU A 380 2.13 -12.91 -25.20
N PHE A 381 0.91 -13.21 -24.73
CA PHE A 381 -0.11 -12.18 -24.50
C PHE A 381 0.33 -11.17 -23.45
N VAL A 382 0.79 -11.66 -22.28
CA VAL A 382 1.14 -10.82 -21.13
C VAL A 382 2.36 -9.96 -21.44
N GLU A 383 3.38 -10.50 -22.08
CA GLU A 383 4.58 -9.77 -22.50
C GLU A 383 4.25 -8.68 -23.51
N THR A 384 3.43 -9.01 -24.53
CA THR A 384 2.97 -8.03 -25.54
C THR A 384 2.16 -6.91 -24.88
N LEU A 385 1.22 -7.25 -24.00
CA LEU A 385 0.41 -6.27 -23.28
C LEU A 385 1.27 -5.33 -22.43
N MET A 386 2.17 -5.86 -21.61
CA MET A 386 3.04 -5.05 -20.76
C MET A 386 3.99 -4.15 -21.58
N ARG A 387 4.57 -4.69 -22.64
CA ARG A 387 5.43 -3.90 -23.53
C ARG A 387 4.66 -2.73 -24.15
N LYS A 388 3.49 -3.01 -24.73
CA LYS A 388 2.65 -1.96 -25.35
C LYS A 388 2.23 -0.89 -24.34
N ILE A 389 1.86 -1.27 -23.12
CA ILE A 389 1.55 -0.31 -22.04
C ILE A 389 2.78 0.53 -21.70
N ALA A 390 3.95 -0.09 -21.51
CA ALA A 390 5.16 0.61 -21.13
C ALA A 390 5.64 1.58 -22.22
N SER A 391 5.52 1.20 -23.49
CA SER A 391 5.94 2.02 -24.65
C SER A 391 4.85 2.94 -25.20
N ARG A 392 3.62 2.90 -24.64
CA ARG A 392 2.43 3.62 -25.14
C ARG A 392 2.12 3.31 -26.60
N GLU A 393 2.17 2.04 -26.99
CA GLU A 393 2.01 1.58 -28.37
C GLU A 393 0.58 1.03 -28.62
N GLY A 394 -0.16 1.61 -29.57
CA GLY A 394 -1.50 1.15 -29.92
C GLY A 394 -2.45 1.18 -28.72
N ILE A 395 -3.17 0.07 -28.46
CA ILE A 395 -4.07 -0.07 -27.31
C ILE A 395 -3.33 0.13 -25.96
N GLY A 396 -2.03 -0.06 -25.93
CA GLY A 396 -1.20 0.18 -24.75
C GLY A 396 -1.15 1.64 -24.33
N ASP A 397 -1.30 2.59 -25.25
CA ASP A 397 -1.40 4.01 -24.91
C ASP A 397 -2.68 4.30 -24.11
N ASP A 398 -3.82 3.75 -24.55
CA ASP A 398 -5.08 3.89 -23.83
C ASP A 398 -5.01 3.27 -22.43
N LEU A 399 -4.45 2.08 -22.32
CA LEU A 399 -4.32 1.37 -21.05
C LEU A 399 -3.31 2.02 -20.11
N SER A 400 -2.32 2.75 -20.64
CA SER A 400 -1.38 3.55 -19.85
C SER A 400 -2.07 4.71 -19.11
N GLU A 401 -3.19 5.21 -19.63
CA GLU A 401 -4.03 6.20 -18.97
C GLU A 401 -4.90 5.58 -17.83
N GLY A 402 -4.88 4.26 -17.68
CA GLY A 402 -5.72 3.50 -16.78
C GLY A 402 -7.03 3.06 -17.43
N VAL A 403 -7.52 1.90 -17.01
CA VAL A 403 -8.64 1.21 -17.67
C VAL A 403 -9.94 2.02 -17.68
N ALA A 404 -10.21 2.85 -16.67
CA ALA A 404 -11.40 3.71 -16.64
C ALA A 404 -11.37 4.72 -17.80
N ARG A 405 -10.24 5.39 -18.01
CA ARG A 405 -10.06 6.36 -19.10
C ARG A 405 -10.05 5.67 -20.46
N ALA A 406 -9.45 4.49 -20.56
CA ALA A 406 -9.50 3.66 -21.76
C ALA A 406 -10.95 3.30 -22.15
N ALA A 407 -11.72 2.79 -21.19
CA ALA A 407 -13.12 2.44 -21.42
C ALA A 407 -14.00 3.62 -21.83
N ILE A 408 -13.72 4.83 -21.31
CA ILE A 408 -14.39 6.08 -21.73
C ILE A 408 -14.04 6.40 -23.18
N LYS A 409 -12.76 6.35 -23.53
CA LYS A 409 -12.28 6.60 -24.92
C LYS A 409 -12.91 5.62 -25.90
N TRP A 410 -13.10 4.38 -25.49
CA TRP A 410 -13.73 3.34 -26.31
C TRP A 410 -15.29 3.40 -26.35
N GLY A 411 -15.89 4.33 -25.59
CA GLY A 411 -17.35 4.46 -25.50
C GLY A 411 -18.03 3.34 -24.73
N ARG A 412 -17.29 2.57 -23.90
CA ARG A 412 -17.75 1.37 -23.19
C ARG A 412 -18.02 1.59 -21.71
N TYR A 413 -17.51 2.67 -21.12
CA TYR A 413 -17.48 2.85 -19.66
C TYR A 413 -18.85 2.69 -18.99
N LYS A 414 -19.89 3.37 -19.49
CA LYS A 414 -21.22 3.34 -18.87
C LYS A 414 -21.86 1.95 -18.88
N GLU A 415 -21.87 1.30 -20.05
CA GLU A 415 -22.50 0.01 -20.24
C GLU A 415 -21.78 -1.09 -19.46
N ASP A 416 -20.44 -1.09 -19.54
CA ASP A 416 -19.63 -2.14 -18.94
C ASP A 416 -19.54 -1.99 -17.40
N MET A 417 -19.61 -0.75 -16.88
CA MET A 417 -19.73 -0.50 -15.44
C MET A 417 -21.11 -0.92 -14.91
N ALA A 418 -22.19 -0.62 -15.64
CA ALA A 418 -23.52 -1.00 -15.21
C ALA A 418 -23.72 -2.52 -15.19
N SER A 419 -23.17 -3.24 -16.16
CA SER A 419 -23.23 -4.69 -16.23
C SER A 419 -22.24 -5.41 -15.29
N GLY A 420 -21.24 -4.72 -14.76
CA GLY A 420 -20.16 -5.30 -13.97
C GLY A 420 -19.11 -6.03 -14.81
N VAL A 421 -19.16 -5.94 -16.14
CA VAL A 421 -18.07 -6.43 -17.03
C VAL A 421 -16.78 -5.66 -16.77
N LEU A 422 -16.89 -4.36 -16.50
CA LEU A 422 -15.82 -3.53 -15.96
C LEU A 422 -16.10 -3.29 -14.45
N ASN A 423 -15.39 -4.00 -13.59
CA ASN A 423 -15.64 -4.00 -12.16
C ASN A 423 -14.71 -3.06 -11.38
N LEU A 424 -14.88 -1.75 -11.57
CA LEU A 424 -14.16 -0.72 -10.84
C LEU A 424 -14.98 -0.27 -9.63
N ALA A 425 -14.73 -0.82 -8.46
CA ALA A 425 -15.55 -0.58 -7.27
C ALA A 425 -15.39 0.84 -6.71
N TYR A 426 -14.23 1.46 -6.84
CA TYR A 426 -13.92 2.79 -6.33
C TYR A 426 -12.74 3.43 -7.07
N TRP A 427 -12.82 4.70 -7.33
CA TRP A 427 -11.77 5.59 -7.85
C TRP A 427 -11.03 5.06 -9.09
N GLY A 428 -11.74 4.39 -10.00
CA GLY A 428 -11.16 3.86 -11.23
C GLY A 428 -10.24 2.65 -11.03
N SER A 429 -10.21 2.08 -9.84
CA SER A 429 -9.43 0.89 -9.50
C SER A 429 -10.28 -0.37 -9.56
N PHE A 430 -9.68 -1.47 -10.01
CA PHE A 430 -10.31 -2.78 -9.94
C PHE A 430 -10.63 -3.15 -8.49
N GLU A 431 -11.72 -3.90 -8.33
CA GLU A 431 -12.17 -4.40 -7.06
C GLU A 431 -11.12 -5.32 -6.42
N HIS A 432 -10.45 -4.80 -5.37
CA HIS A 432 -9.56 -5.58 -4.53
C HIS A 432 -10.35 -6.20 -3.37
N TYR A 433 -11.23 -5.40 -2.77
CA TYR A 433 -12.17 -5.83 -1.73
C TYR A 433 -13.59 -5.52 -2.20
N ASP A 434 -14.40 -6.58 -2.34
CA ASP A 434 -15.79 -6.44 -2.72
C ASP A 434 -16.59 -5.84 -1.55
N PRO A 435 -17.17 -4.64 -1.70
CA PRO A 435 -17.92 -3.99 -0.63
C PRO A 435 -19.18 -4.76 -0.21
N ARG A 436 -19.61 -5.75 -0.99
CA ARG A 436 -20.69 -6.67 -0.65
C ARG A 436 -20.24 -7.82 0.26
N ILE A 437 -18.92 -8.03 0.37
CA ILE A 437 -18.29 -9.16 1.08
C ILE A 437 -17.44 -8.64 2.24
N GLU A 438 -16.32 -8.00 1.93
CA GLU A 438 -15.35 -7.44 2.89
C GLU A 438 -15.70 -5.97 3.13
N VAL A 439 -16.83 -5.77 3.78
CA VAL A 439 -17.58 -4.51 3.84
C VAL A 439 -16.75 -3.36 4.39
N GLU A 440 -16.07 -3.57 5.53
CA GLU A 440 -15.27 -2.51 6.18
C GLU A 440 -14.14 -2.01 5.28
N TRP A 441 -13.63 -2.89 4.42
CA TRP A 441 -12.55 -2.53 3.50
C TRP A 441 -13.09 -1.92 2.21
N GLY A 442 -14.18 -2.43 1.70
CA GLY A 442 -14.88 -1.82 0.56
C GLY A 442 -15.36 -0.40 0.88
N TYR A 443 -16.06 -0.24 2.01
CA TYR A 443 -16.54 1.08 2.47
C TYR A 443 -15.37 2.03 2.77
N GLY A 444 -14.35 1.54 3.49
CA GLY A 444 -13.17 2.32 3.79
C GLY A 444 -12.38 2.74 2.55
N SER A 445 -12.32 1.90 1.50
CA SER A 445 -11.64 2.23 0.25
C SER A 445 -12.37 3.30 -0.55
N LEU A 446 -13.70 3.30 -0.55
CA LEU A 446 -14.50 4.35 -1.17
C LEU A 446 -14.36 5.69 -0.43
N LEU A 447 -14.40 5.66 0.91
CA LEU A 447 -14.27 6.86 1.74
C LEU A 447 -12.83 7.35 1.85
N GLY A 448 -11.87 6.49 1.55
CA GLY A 448 -10.45 6.82 1.41
C GLY A 448 -10.05 7.19 -0.01
N GLU A 449 -8.78 7.17 -0.24
CA GLU A 449 -8.16 7.44 -1.55
C GLU A 449 -7.81 6.15 -2.30
N ARG A 450 -7.73 5.04 -1.58
CA ARG A 450 -7.32 3.74 -2.11
C ARG A 450 -7.76 2.60 -1.19
N ASP A 451 -7.51 1.39 -1.62
CA ASP A 451 -7.72 0.17 -0.83
C ASP A 451 -6.90 0.16 0.47
N ILE A 452 -7.46 -0.47 1.48
CA ILE A 452 -6.82 -0.65 2.78
C ILE A 452 -5.68 -1.68 2.67
N MET A 453 -4.52 -1.39 3.28
CA MET A 453 -3.34 -2.25 3.25
C MET A 453 -3.18 -3.15 4.49
N MET A 454 -4.27 -3.41 5.21
CA MET A 454 -4.28 -4.07 6.52
C MET A 454 -4.60 -5.57 6.41
N HIS A 455 -3.90 -6.30 5.57
CA HIS A 455 -4.19 -7.71 5.28
C HIS A 455 -4.14 -8.63 6.49
N SER A 456 -3.37 -8.31 7.52
CA SER A 456 -3.28 -9.15 8.72
C SER A 456 -4.61 -9.32 9.46
N PHE A 457 -5.53 -8.36 9.35
CA PHE A 457 -6.86 -8.43 9.96
C PHE A 457 -7.83 -9.33 9.19
N ASN A 458 -7.62 -9.52 7.89
CA ASN A 458 -8.47 -10.39 7.07
C ASN A 458 -8.28 -11.87 7.36
N TYR A 459 -7.05 -12.26 7.68
CA TYR A 459 -6.72 -13.66 7.76
C TYR A 459 -7.60 -14.43 8.76
N PRO A 460 -7.73 -14.00 10.02
CA PRO A 460 -8.49 -14.78 10.98
C PRO A 460 -10.00 -14.79 10.75
N LEU A 461 -10.56 -13.74 10.18
CA LEU A 461 -12.01 -13.58 10.01
C LEU A 461 -12.52 -13.94 8.63
N HIS A 462 -11.76 -13.60 7.59
CA HIS A 462 -12.20 -13.71 6.20
C HIS A 462 -11.58 -14.94 5.52
N TRP A 463 -10.29 -14.92 5.30
CA TRP A 463 -9.66 -15.85 4.38
C TRP A 463 -9.44 -17.22 4.98
N MET A 464 -9.15 -17.32 6.28
CA MET A 464 -8.89 -18.58 6.93
C MET A 464 -10.12 -19.48 7.01
N PRO A 465 -11.24 -19.04 7.58
CA PRO A 465 -12.43 -19.89 7.64
C PRO A 465 -12.83 -20.37 6.26
N GLN A 466 -12.75 -19.48 5.27
CA GLN A 466 -13.06 -19.79 3.87
C GLN A 466 -12.11 -20.83 3.28
N ALA A 467 -10.81 -20.75 3.57
CA ALA A 467 -9.84 -21.71 3.06
C ALA A 467 -10.03 -23.09 3.68
N MET A 468 -10.30 -23.15 4.99
CA MET A 468 -10.57 -24.40 5.69
C MET A 468 -11.84 -25.08 5.17
N MET A 469 -12.94 -24.33 5.03
CA MET A 469 -14.20 -24.88 4.50
C MET A 469 -14.06 -25.38 3.05
N ARG A 470 -13.30 -24.69 2.21
CA ARG A 470 -13.00 -25.17 0.85
C ARG A 470 -12.19 -26.47 0.83
N ALA A 471 -11.41 -26.71 1.86
CA ALA A 471 -10.67 -27.94 2.06
C ALA A 471 -11.49 -29.04 2.77
N ASN A 472 -12.78 -28.81 3.04
CA ASN A 472 -13.66 -29.65 3.85
C ASN A 472 -13.13 -29.89 5.28
N VAL A 473 -12.48 -28.88 5.85
CA VAL A 473 -11.98 -28.86 7.21
C VAL A 473 -12.84 -27.90 8.03
N GLU A 474 -13.29 -28.31 9.19
CA GLU A 474 -13.96 -27.41 10.14
C GLU A 474 -13.08 -26.22 10.45
N PRO A 475 -13.62 -25.00 10.50
CA PRO A 475 -12.86 -23.83 10.92
C PRO A 475 -12.25 -24.05 12.29
N TYR A 476 -10.96 -23.80 12.38
CA TYR A 476 -10.16 -24.04 13.60
C TYR A 476 -10.71 -23.35 14.84
N LEU A 477 -11.32 -22.17 14.66
CA LEU A 477 -12.02 -21.43 15.68
C LEU A 477 -13.50 -21.33 15.31
N SER A 478 -14.39 -21.51 16.28
CA SER A 478 -15.79 -21.12 16.07
C SER A 478 -15.87 -19.62 15.79
N ALA A 479 -16.93 -19.17 15.13
CA ALA A 479 -17.14 -17.75 14.82
C ALA A 479 -17.05 -16.87 16.07
N GLU A 480 -17.63 -17.30 17.19
CA GLU A 480 -17.56 -16.60 18.47
C GLU A 480 -16.11 -16.48 18.99
N LYS A 481 -15.36 -17.57 18.97
CA LYS A 481 -13.95 -17.54 19.41
C LYS A 481 -13.09 -16.67 18.51
N ALA A 482 -13.29 -16.72 17.19
CA ALA A 482 -12.57 -15.88 16.24
C ALA A 482 -12.86 -14.39 16.44
N VAL A 483 -14.14 -14.03 16.63
CA VAL A 483 -14.56 -12.65 16.91
C VAL A 483 -13.95 -12.17 18.22
N ARG A 484 -14.07 -12.92 19.29
CA ARG A 484 -13.50 -12.53 20.61
C ARG A 484 -11.98 -12.39 20.56
N MET A 485 -11.30 -13.32 19.89
CA MET A 485 -9.85 -13.24 19.71
C MET A 485 -9.46 -11.95 18.99
N VAL A 486 -10.12 -11.64 17.88
CA VAL A 486 -9.82 -10.42 17.11
C VAL A 486 -10.21 -9.17 17.89
N ALA A 487 -11.37 -9.13 18.53
CA ALA A 487 -11.81 -8.02 19.38
C ALA A 487 -10.83 -7.76 20.54
N ASN A 488 -10.35 -8.79 21.21
CA ASN A 488 -9.37 -8.64 22.30
C ASN A 488 -8.02 -8.10 21.80
N THR A 489 -7.64 -8.42 20.58
CA THR A 489 -6.34 -8.00 20.02
C THR A 489 -6.40 -6.68 19.28
N MET A 490 -7.54 -6.26 18.72
CA MET A 490 -7.64 -4.99 18.05
C MET A 490 -8.06 -3.82 18.96
N ILE A 491 -8.56 -4.08 20.15
CA ILE A 491 -9.13 -3.07 21.06
C ILE A 491 -10.16 -2.19 20.33
N PRO A 492 -11.37 -2.71 20.08
CA PRO A 492 -12.43 -1.96 19.41
C PRO A 492 -12.80 -0.69 20.17
N TYR A 493 -13.25 0.33 19.48
CA TYR A 493 -13.84 1.51 20.11
C TYR A 493 -14.95 1.09 21.09
N GLU A 494 -14.86 1.53 22.34
CA GLU A 494 -15.80 1.22 23.43
C GLU A 494 -15.96 -0.29 23.72
N GLY A 495 -14.98 -1.12 23.30
CA GLY A 495 -15.06 -2.58 23.46
C GLY A 495 -16.12 -3.25 22.58
N ASP A 496 -16.54 -2.62 21.50
CA ASP A 496 -17.67 -3.01 20.64
C ASP A 496 -17.32 -4.19 19.72
N GLU A 497 -17.55 -5.42 20.15
CA GLU A 497 -17.28 -6.62 19.34
C GLU A 497 -18.22 -6.76 18.13
N PHE A 498 -19.38 -6.10 18.11
CA PHE A 498 -20.30 -6.13 16.98
C PHE A 498 -19.77 -5.40 15.75
N MET A 499 -18.68 -4.65 15.88
CA MET A 499 -17.93 -4.18 14.73
C MET A 499 -17.59 -5.32 13.73
N LEU A 500 -17.43 -6.55 14.26
CA LEU A 500 -17.04 -7.74 13.50
C LEU A 500 -18.23 -8.55 13.00
N ASP A 501 -19.44 -8.02 13.05
CA ASP A 501 -20.64 -8.65 12.49
C ASP A 501 -20.77 -8.32 10.99
N TYR A 502 -20.81 -9.38 10.17
CA TYR A 502 -20.98 -9.29 8.70
C TYR A 502 -22.38 -9.69 8.24
N SER A 503 -23.35 -9.78 9.14
CA SER A 503 -24.76 -10.06 8.80
C SER A 503 -25.44 -8.84 8.15
N ASP A 504 -26.63 -9.08 7.59
CA ASP A 504 -27.55 -8.03 7.17
C ASP A 504 -28.51 -7.56 8.30
N GLY A 505 -28.26 -8.06 9.53
CA GLY A 505 -29.04 -7.77 10.72
C GLY A 505 -28.79 -6.37 11.32
N PRO A 506 -29.44 -6.07 12.46
CA PRO A 506 -29.38 -4.74 13.09
C PRO A 506 -27.97 -4.34 13.53
N THR A 507 -27.11 -5.29 13.87
CA THR A 507 -25.70 -5.08 14.29
C THR A 507 -24.72 -5.22 13.11
N GLY A 508 -25.20 -5.62 11.94
CA GLY A 508 -24.37 -5.96 10.79
C GLY A 508 -23.93 -4.77 9.94
N ILE A 509 -23.84 -5.02 8.63
CA ILE A 509 -23.09 -4.18 7.68
C ILE A 509 -23.56 -2.72 7.52
N TYR A 510 -24.79 -2.40 7.90
CA TYR A 510 -25.32 -1.03 7.86
C TYR A 510 -25.45 -0.39 9.25
N SER A 511 -24.92 -1.02 10.30
CA SER A 511 -25.06 -0.55 11.68
C SER A 511 -24.07 0.56 12.05
N GLY A 512 -24.29 1.19 13.21
CA GLY A 512 -23.31 2.07 13.85
C GLY A 512 -22.04 1.33 14.29
N HIS A 513 -22.14 0.03 14.57
CA HIS A 513 -20.98 -0.83 14.85
C HIS A 513 -20.03 -0.89 13.66
N LYS A 514 -20.58 -1.01 12.43
CA LYS A 514 -19.79 -1.00 11.20
C LYS A 514 -19.17 0.37 10.91
N VAL A 515 -19.81 1.47 11.32
CA VAL A 515 -19.21 2.81 11.28
C VAL A 515 -17.92 2.83 12.10
N LYS A 516 -17.97 2.35 13.35
CA LYS A 516 -16.81 2.27 14.23
C LYS A 516 -15.70 1.39 13.65
N GLN A 517 -16.04 0.27 13.00
CA GLN A 517 -15.04 -0.60 12.38
C GLN A 517 -14.28 0.10 11.25
N VAL A 518 -14.98 0.74 10.33
CA VAL A 518 -14.35 1.46 9.22
C VAL A 518 -13.47 2.59 9.71
N ALA A 519 -13.96 3.39 10.65
CA ALA A 519 -13.19 4.46 11.30
C ALA A 519 -11.94 3.91 12.01
N TRP A 520 -12.11 2.82 12.79
CA TRP A 520 -11.00 2.18 13.49
C TRP A 520 -9.88 1.77 12.54
N HIS A 521 -10.21 1.08 11.44
CA HIS A 521 -9.22 0.67 10.44
C HIS A 521 -8.49 1.87 9.85
N ARG A 522 -9.20 2.96 9.55
CA ARG A 522 -8.59 4.17 8.99
C ARG A 522 -7.69 4.88 9.98
N HIS A 523 -8.13 5.04 11.23
CA HIS A 523 -7.32 5.70 12.26
C HIS A 523 -6.09 4.87 12.63
N TYR A 524 -6.24 3.55 12.77
CA TYR A 524 -5.13 2.63 13.05
C TYR A 524 -4.10 2.63 11.91
N GLU A 525 -4.55 2.49 10.65
CA GLU A 525 -3.67 2.48 9.48
C GLU A 525 -2.87 3.78 9.38
N ARG A 526 -3.55 4.93 9.56
CA ARG A 526 -2.92 6.24 9.42
C ARG A 526 -1.79 6.50 10.39
N PHE A 527 -1.86 6.03 11.61
CA PHE A 527 -0.77 6.26 12.56
C PHE A 527 0.06 5.00 12.81
N TRP A 528 -0.55 3.95 13.36
CA TRP A 528 0.19 2.79 13.83
C TRP A 528 0.88 1.99 12.72
N ILE A 529 0.46 2.11 11.48
CA ILE A 529 1.11 1.47 10.34
C ILE A 529 1.92 2.48 9.53
N ASP A 530 1.27 3.48 8.98
CA ASP A 530 1.86 4.34 7.96
C ASP A 530 2.84 5.37 8.53
N CYS A 531 2.69 5.74 9.82
CA CYS A 531 3.57 6.73 10.47
C CYS A 531 4.66 6.12 11.33
N THR A 532 4.59 4.85 11.66
CA THR A 532 5.62 4.15 12.44
C THR A 532 6.59 3.36 11.56
N GLY A 533 6.15 2.95 10.36
CA GLY A 533 6.92 2.20 9.38
C GLY A 533 6.66 0.70 9.40
N PHE A 534 5.66 0.23 10.14
CA PHE A 534 5.25 -1.16 10.11
C PHE A 534 4.71 -1.59 8.74
N CYS A 535 4.91 -2.84 8.43
CA CYS A 535 4.40 -3.45 7.21
C CYS A 535 2.98 -3.98 7.42
N GLY A 536 1.97 -3.34 6.86
CA GLY A 536 0.56 -3.76 6.94
C GLY A 536 0.26 -5.16 6.40
N TRP A 537 1.22 -5.78 5.70
CA TRP A 537 1.14 -7.17 5.27
C TRP A 537 1.50 -8.15 6.37
N ARG A 538 2.35 -7.77 7.33
CA ARG A 538 2.91 -8.66 8.35
C ARG A 538 2.69 -8.17 9.77
N TRP A 539 2.19 -7.00 9.93
CA TRP A 539 1.86 -6.37 11.19
C TRP A 539 0.37 -5.99 11.23
N PRO A 540 -0.31 -6.06 12.34
CA PRO A 540 0.04 -6.77 13.55
C PRO A 540 -0.07 -8.28 13.39
N MET A 541 0.56 -9.02 14.32
CA MET A 541 0.51 -10.46 14.33
C MET A 541 -0.53 -10.91 15.37
N PHE A 542 -1.81 -10.80 15.02
CA PHE A 542 -2.89 -11.16 15.93
C PHE A 542 -2.99 -12.63 16.24
N PHE A 543 -2.63 -13.45 15.28
CA PHE A 543 -2.78 -14.88 15.30
C PHE A 543 -1.44 -15.53 15.06
N THR A 544 -1.11 -16.52 15.87
CA THR A 544 0.10 -17.32 15.71
C THR A 544 -0.17 -18.78 16.04
N ASN A 545 0.59 -19.69 15.40
CA ASN A 545 0.61 -21.09 15.78
C ASN A 545 1.62 -21.39 16.89
N ASN A 546 2.38 -20.39 17.31
CA ASN A 546 3.46 -20.56 18.29
C ASN A 546 2.98 -20.49 19.75
N THR A 547 1.70 -20.17 19.98
CA THR A 547 1.08 -20.16 21.31
C THR A 547 -0.09 -21.14 21.39
N VAL A 548 -0.35 -21.67 22.56
CA VAL A 548 -1.43 -22.67 22.79
C VAL A 548 -2.82 -22.07 22.50
N ASP A 549 -3.03 -20.83 22.89
CA ASP A 549 -4.28 -20.09 22.69
C ASP A 549 -4.40 -19.46 21.28
N ARG A 550 -3.33 -19.55 20.50
CA ARG A 550 -3.22 -18.98 19.14
C ARG A 550 -3.24 -17.46 19.08
N VAL A 551 -3.14 -16.79 20.20
CA VAL A 551 -3.09 -15.32 20.28
C VAL A 551 -1.67 -14.85 20.01
N GLY A 552 -1.53 -13.93 19.06
CA GLY A 552 -0.25 -13.29 18.71
C GLY A 552 0.02 -12.04 19.54
N ALA A 553 0.83 -11.15 18.99
CA ALA A 553 1.11 -9.87 19.60
C ALA A 553 -0.19 -9.05 19.75
N THR A 554 -0.34 -8.43 20.90
CA THR A 554 -1.47 -7.55 21.20
C THR A 554 -1.20 -6.12 20.73
N PRO A 555 -2.22 -5.24 20.69
CA PRO A 555 -2.03 -3.82 20.38
C PRO A 555 -1.12 -3.06 21.35
N GLU A 556 -0.67 -3.67 22.42
CA GLU A 556 0.39 -3.11 23.27
C GLU A 556 1.76 -3.08 22.58
N ALA A 557 1.93 -3.86 21.51
CA ALA A 557 3.18 -3.92 20.78
C ALA A 557 3.54 -2.59 20.13
N GLU A 558 2.56 -1.91 19.53
CA GLU A 558 2.76 -0.63 18.85
C GLU A 558 3.32 0.44 19.82
N PRO A 559 2.65 0.76 20.95
CA PRO A 559 3.18 1.72 21.90
C PRO A 559 4.47 1.22 22.59
N LYS A 560 4.60 -0.09 22.85
CA LYS A 560 5.83 -0.66 23.43
C LYS A 560 7.05 -0.35 22.56
N PHE A 561 6.99 -0.59 21.26
CA PHE A 561 8.07 -0.26 20.34
C PHE A 561 8.21 1.26 20.14
N TYR A 562 7.10 1.98 19.98
CA TYR A 562 7.13 3.41 19.73
C TYR A 562 7.78 4.18 20.88
N ASN A 563 7.40 3.88 22.11
CA ASN A 563 7.92 4.54 23.29
C ASN A 563 9.39 4.18 23.54
N ALA A 564 9.79 2.92 23.32
CA ALA A 564 11.18 2.50 23.43
C ALA A 564 12.10 3.24 22.42
N VAL A 565 11.65 3.40 21.18
CA VAL A 565 12.44 4.07 20.15
C VAL A 565 12.44 5.58 20.34
N THR A 566 11.28 6.21 20.58
CA THR A 566 11.13 7.68 20.56
C THR A 566 11.35 8.35 21.91
N GLY A 567 11.21 7.62 23.01
CA GLY A 567 11.18 8.17 24.37
C GLY A 567 9.87 8.88 24.71
N LYS A 568 8.87 8.82 23.84
CA LYS A 568 7.51 9.30 24.14
C LYS A 568 6.80 8.32 25.05
N ASN A 569 5.64 8.67 25.52
CA ASN A 569 4.80 7.84 26.38
C ASN A 569 3.36 7.80 25.84
N LEU A 570 3.20 7.31 24.61
CA LEU A 570 1.88 7.15 24.00
C LEU A 570 1.25 5.83 24.41
N SER A 571 -0.03 5.87 24.73
CA SER A 571 -0.90 4.68 24.75
C SER A 571 -1.33 4.30 23.33
N PHE A 572 -1.93 3.11 23.19
CA PHE A 572 -2.55 2.71 21.92
C PHE A 572 -3.64 3.71 21.49
N ALA A 573 -4.46 4.19 22.45
CA ALA A 573 -5.53 5.15 22.20
C ALA A 573 -4.99 6.51 21.72
N ASP A 574 -3.88 6.98 22.28
CA ASP A 574 -3.25 8.24 21.81
C ASP A 574 -2.87 8.15 20.34
N GLY A 575 -2.33 7.00 19.92
CA GLY A 575 -2.02 6.78 18.50
C GLY A 575 -3.27 6.75 17.61
N MET A 576 -4.40 6.23 18.11
CA MET A 576 -5.68 6.28 17.38
C MET A 576 -6.18 7.72 17.19
N VAL A 577 -6.00 8.59 18.20
CA VAL A 577 -6.32 10.04 18.11
C VAL A 577 -5.44 10.72 17.06
N ILE A 578 -4.14 10.43 17.05
CA ILE A 578 -3.22 10.96 16.02
C ILE A 578 -3.63 10.44 14.64
N GLY A 579 -4.00 9.18 14.53
CA GLY A 579 -4.50 8.59 13.28
C GLY A 579 -5.76 9.29 12.76
N HIS A 580 -6.71 9.60 13.63
CA HIS A 580 -7.90 10.37 13.27
C HIS A 580 -7.55 11.80 12.79
N LYS A 581 -6.60 12.47 13.45
CA LYS A 581 -6.06 13.77 13.01
C LYS A 581 -5.50 13.71 11.58
N ILE A 582 -4.67 12.70 11.30
CA ILE A 582 -4.06 12.51 9.97
C ILE A 582 -5.12 12.18 8.91
N TRP A 583 -6.06 11.30 9.24
CA TRP A 583 -7.18 10.95 8.38
C TRP A 583 -8.04 12.17 8.01
N THR A 584 -8.30 13.06 8.99
CA THR A 584 -9.04 14.30 8.77
C THR A 584 -8.24 15.31 7.94
N LEU A 585 -6.92 15.36 8.09
CA LEU A 585 -6.03 16.17 7.24
C LEU A 585 -6.07 15.66 5.78
N ASP A 586 -5.97 14.35 5.56
CA ASP A 586 -6.10 13.75 4.21
C ASP A 586 -7.45 14.11 3.58
N LYS A 587 -8.54 14.00 4.36
CA LYS A 587 -9.89 14.39 3.90
C LYS A 587 -9.93 15.86 3.48
N ALA A 588 -9.29 16.75 4.22
CA ALA A 588 -9.20 18.16 3.86
C ALA A 588 -8.44 18.38 2.53
N ILE A 589 -7.35 17.67 2.31
CA ILE A 589 -6.60 17.71 1.04
C ILE A 589 -7.48 17.23 -0.12
N TRP A 590 -8.22 16.14 0.05
CA TRP A 590 -9.15 15.65 -0.99
C TRP A 590 -10.28 16.64 -1.26
N VAL A 591 -10.79 17.30 -0.24
CA VAL A 591 -11.82 18.35 -0.39
C VAL A 591 -11.27 19.54 -1.17
N LEU A 592 -10.03 19.96 -0.93
CA LEU A 592 -9.34 20.98 -1.73
C LEU A 592 -9.16 20.56 -3.19
N GLN A 593 -8.97 19.26 -3.42
CA GLN A 593 -8.89 18.66 -4.77
C GLN A 593 -10.28 18.50 -5.44
N GLY A 594 -11.35 18.78 -4.72
CA GLY A 594 -12.72 18.82 -5.27
C GLY A 594 -13.65 17.71 -4.78
N ARG A 595 -13.24 16.94 -3.76
CA ARG A 595 -14.04 15.82 -3.25
C ARG A 595 -15.31 16.28 -2.56
N HIS A 596 -16.40 15.58 -2.87
CA HIS A 596 -17.73 15.83 -2.32
C HIS A 596 -18.45 14.50 -2.09
N ARG A 597 -19.41 14.47 -1.16
CA ARG A 597 -20.24 13.30 -0.82
C ARG A 597 -20.83 12.59 -2.06
N ASP A 598 -21.26 13.35 -3.07
CA ASP A 598 -21.90 12.82 -4.28
C ASP A 598 -20.95 11.98 -5.15
N GLN A 599 -19.65 12.12 -4.95
CA GLN A 599 -18.65 11.31 -5.63
C GLN A 599 -18.32 10.02 -4.87
N GLU A 600 -18.65 9.96 -3.58
CA GLU A 600 -18.42 8.80 -2.72
C GLU A 600 -19.57 7.79 -2.84
N VAL A 601 -19.72 7.23 -4.04
CA VAL A 601 -20.77 6.29 -4.41
C VAL A 601 -20.19 5.07 -5.10
N PHE A 602 -20.74 3.91 -4.81
CA PHE A 602 -20.41 2.70 -5.54
C PHE A 602 -21.10 2.67 -6.91
N PRO A 603 -20.52 2.02 -7.91
CA PRO A 603 -21.17 1.81 -9.20
C PRO A 603 -22.38 0.90 -9.07
N ASP A 604 -23.29 1.00 -10.06
CA ASP A 604 -24.60 0.32 -10.04
C ASP A 604 -24.52 -1.19 -9.86
N TYR A 605 -23.50 -1.84 -10.45
CA TYR A 605 -23.37 -3.30 -10.32
C TYR A 605 -23.21 -3.79 -8.87
N ILE A 606 -22.72 -2.95 -7.95
CA ILE A 606 -22.63 -3.30 -6.52
C ILE A 606 -24.02 -3.44 -5.88
N TYR A 607 -24.98 -2.68 -6.38
CA TYR A 607 -26.37 -2.70 -5.93
C TYR A 607 -27.24 -3.69 -6.73
N ASP A 608 -26.90 -3.93 -7.99
CA ASP A 608 -27.78 -4.68 -8.91
C ASP A 608 -27.32 -6.13 -9.14
N THR A 609 -26.01 -6.42 -8.96
CA THR A 609 -25.43 -7.74 -9.23
C THR A 609 -25.14 -8.49 -7.92
N PRO A 610 -25.53 -9.76 -7.80
CA PRO A 610 -25.23 -10.56 -6.61
C PRO A 610 -23.74 -10.85 -6.49
N SER A 611 -23.21 -10.76 -5.25
CA SER A 611 -21.83 -11.14 -4.95
C SER A 611 -21.61 -12.64 -5.02
N ARG A 612 -20.36 -13.05 -5.27
CA ARG A 612 -19.96 -14.47 -5.15
C ARG A 612 -20.02 -14.95 -3.70
N GLY A 613 -19.93 -14.04 -2.77
CA GLY A 613 -19.97 -14.31 -1.34
C GLY A 613 -18.72 -14.93 -0.77
N MET A 614 -18.69 -14.90 0.55
CA MET A 614 -17.71 -15.53 1.41
C MET A 614 -18.41 -15.99 2.68
N VAL A 615 -17.83 -16.91 3.42
CA VAL A 615 -18.34 -17.30 4.73
C VAL A 615 -17.65 -16.44 5.80
N LEU A 616 -18.45 -15.68 6.54
CA LEU A 616 -17.98 -14.68 7.50
C LEU A 616 -18.70 -14.80 8.84
N PRO A 617 -18.09 -14.35 9.96
CA PRO A 617 -18.76 -14.27 11.23
C PRO A 617 -20.02 -13.40 11.13
N SER A 618 -21.14 -13.91 11.62
CA SER A 618 -22.43 -13.23 11.57
C SER A 618 -23.15 -13.45 12.90
N TYR A 619 -23.72 -12.38 13.46
CA TYR A 619 -24.50 -12.43 14.69
C TYR A 619 -25.98 -12.49 14.36
N ASN A 620 -26.61 -13.64 14.64
CA ASN A 620 -28.01 -13.86 14.35
C ASN A 620 -28.66 -14.62 15.51
N ASN A 621 -29.89 -14.23 15.89
CA ASN A 621 -30.65 -14.89 16.95
C ASN A 621 -29.87 -15.04 18.26
N GLY A 622 -29.13 -14.03 18.66
CA GLY A 622 -28.39 -13.99 19.92
C GLY A 622 -27.08 -14.78 19.96
N LYS A 623 -26.56 -15.24 18.81
CA LYS A 623 -25.31 -16.02 18.74
C LYS A 623 -24.48 -15.72 17.49
N TRP A 624 -23.18 -15.92 17.63
CA TRP A 624 -22.24 -15.89 16.53
C TRP A 624 -22.24 -17.24 15.77
N SER A 625 -22.20 -17.13 14.45
CA SER A 625 -22.03 -18.29 13.55
C SER A 625 -21.33 -17.85 12.27
N TYR A 626 -20.69 -18.78 11.57
CA TYR A 626 -20.25 -18.54 10.20
C TYR A 626 -21.45 -18.64 9.26
N ALA A 627 -21.69 -17.58 8.49
CA ALA A 627 -22.76 -17.54 7.50
C ALA A 627 -22.23 -17.07 6.14
N THR A 628 -22.79 -17.62 5.07
CA THR A 628 -22.48 -17.16 3.72
C THR A 628 -23.21 -15.86 3.41
N ASN A 629 -22.53 -14.95 2.74
CA ASN A 629 -23.12 -13.75 2.16
C ASN A 629 -23.19 -13.82 0.62
N ALA A 630 -23.17 -15.05 0.08
CA ALA A 630 -23.36 -15.28 -1.35
C ALA A 630 -24.73 -14.76 -1.81
N GLY A 631 -24.75 -14.09 -2.95
CA GLY A 631 -25.96 -13.46 -3.48
C GLY A 631 -26.26 -12.07 -2.92
N ARG A 632 -25.46 -11.57 -1.95
CA ARG A 632 -25.64 -10.22 -1.39
C ARG A 632 -25.50 -9.16 -2.47
N LYS A 633 -26.39 -8.20 -2.42
CA LYS A 633 -26.33 -6.91 -3.08
C LYS A 633 -26.36 -5.84 -2.00
N LEU A 634 -25.69 -4.72 -2.20
CA LEU A 634 -25.88 -3.62 -1.27
C LEU A 634 -27.23 -2.93 -1.50
N ASP A 635 -27.79 -2.40 -0.43
CA ASP A 635 -28.96 -1.51 -0.48
C ASP A 635 -28.45 -0.05 -0.54
N ARG A 636 -28.80 0.64 -1.60
CA ARG A 636 -28.31 2.02 -1.86
C ARG A 636 -28.72 2.98 -0.74
N GLN A 637 -29.99 2.93 -0.32
CA GLN A 637 -30.49 3.86 0.71
C GLN A 637 -29.85 3.55 2.07
N LYS A 638 -29.74 2.29 2.44
CA LYS A 638 -29.09 1.90 3.70
C LYS A 638 -27.62 2.30 3.72
N PHE A 639 -26.94 2.21 2.58
CA PHE A 639 -25.54 2.66 2.47
C PHE A 639 -25.42 4.19 2.60
N GLU A 640 -26.33 4.97 1.99
CA GLU A 640 -26.37 6.43 2.14
C GLU A 640 -26.65 6.85 3.60
N ASP A 641 -27.58 6.16 4.27
CA ASP A 641 -27.86 6.39 5.69
C ASP A 641 -26.66 6.02 6.58
N TRP A 642 -25.97 4.92 6.25
CA TRP A 642 -24.75 4.50 6.91
C TRP A 642 -23.63 5.55 6.71
N LYS A 643 -23.41 6.03 5.50
CA LYS A 643 -22.44 7.06 5.14
C LYS A 643 -22.69 8.36 5.88
N THR A 644 -23.97 8.75 6.06
CA THR A 644 -24.36 9.91 6.88
C THR A 644 -23.89 9.75 8.33
N ARG A 645 -24.11 8.57 8.94
CA ARG A 645 -23.64 8.26 10.29
C ARG A 645 -22.11 8.21 10.38
N PHE A 646 -21.44 7.75 9.34
CA PHE A 646 -19.98 7.77 9.28
C PHE A 646 -19.43 9.20 9.30
N TYR A 647 -19.99 10.10 8.49
CA TYR A 647 -19.56 11.50 8.51
C TYR A 647 -19.81 12.19 9.85
N ASP A 648 -20.93 11.88 10.48
CA ASP A 648 -21.22 12.42 11.81
C ASP A 648 -20.24 11.91 12.87
N PHE A 649 -19.91 10.61 12.83
CA PHE A 649 -18.90 9.99 13.71
C PHE A 649 -17.52 10.63 13.54
N GLU A 650 -17.11 10.91 12.30
CA GLU A 650 -15.83 11.58 11.99
C GLU A 650 -15.85 13.09 12.30
N GLY A 651 -16.99 13.65 12.71
CA GLY A 651 -17.15 15.09 12.91
C GLY A 651 -17.15 15.90 11.63
N TRP A 652 -17.58 15.31 10.53
CA TRP A 652 -17.71 15.96 9.22
C TRP A 652 -19.15 16.39 8.96
N ASN A 653 -19.34 17.35 8.06
CA ASN A 653 -20.67 17.78 7.64
C ASN A 653 -21.36 16.67 6.84
N THR A 654 -22.53 16.24 7.27
CA THR A 654 -23.26 15.11 6.69
C THR A 654 -23.81 15.38 5.29
N ALA A 655 -24.00 16.65 4.92
CA ALA A 655 -24.52 17.02 3.60
C ALA A 655 -23.48 16.93 2.49
N ASN A 656 -22.22 17.25 2.77
CA ASN A 656 -21.16 17.32 1.77
C ASN A 656 -19.94 16.44 2.06
N GLY A 657 -19.83 15.86 3.27
CA GLY A 657 -18.70 15.07 3.71
C GLY A 657 -17.43 15.88 4.02
N TRP A 658 -17.53 17.18 4.24
CA TRP A 658 -16.41 18.07 4.50
C TRP A 658 -16.12 18.21 6.00
N PRO A 659 -14.84 18.28 6.42
CA PRO A 659 -14.51 18.49 7.82
C PRO A 659 -15.10 19.78 8.37
N LYS A 660 -15.68 19.73 9.58
CA LYS A 660 -16.18 20.90 10.30
C LYS A 660 -15.02 21.68 10.92
N ARG A 661 -15.16 23.00 11.07
CA ARG A 661 -14.17 23.85 11.74
C ARG A 661 -13.87 23.35 13.16
N SER A 662 -14.91 23.05 13.93
CA SER A 662 -14.77 22.55 15.30
C SER A 662 -13.93 21.29 15.40
N THR A 663 -14.12 20.34 14.46
CA THR A 663 -13.34 19.12 14.38
C THR A 663 -11.88 19.40 14.06
N LEU A 664 -11.61 20.23 13.06
CA LEU A 664 -10.24 20.60 12.68
C LEU A 664 -9.50 21.33 13.83
N GLU A 665 -10.16 22.30 14.46
CA GLU A 665 -9.55 23.07 15.55
C GLU A 665 -9.30 22.22 16.81
N SER A 666 -10.20 21.29 17.14
CA SER A 666 -9.98 20.36 18.27
C SER A 666 -8.78 19.45 18.05
N MET A 667 -8.39 19.20 16.80
CA MET A 667 -7.21 18.42 16.40
C MET A 667 -5.95 19.29 16.21
N GLY A 668 -6.01 20.60 16.47
CA GLY A 668 -4.90 21.51 16.22
C GLY A 668 -4.68 21.87 14.74
N LEU A 669 -5.66 21.61 13.87
CA LEU A 669 -5.61 21.84 12.43
C LEU A 669 -6.27 23.17 12.02
N LYS A 670 -6.09 24.21 12.83
CA LYS A 670 -6.70 25.55 12.57
C LYS A 670 -6.33 26.09 11.18
N ARG A 671 -5.05 25.99 10.78
CA ARG A 671 -4.61 26.45 9.46
C ARG A 671 -5.34 25.72 8.32
N VAL A 672 -5.61 24.43 8.49
CA VAL A 672 -6.39 23.64 7.53
C VAL A 672 -7.80 24.16 7.44
N ALA A 673 -8.44 24.45 8.59
CA ALA A 673 -9.79 25.04 8.62
C ALA A 673 -9.84 26.40 7.92
N ASP A 674 -8.84 27.26 8.17
CA ASP A 674 -8.75 28.59 7.54
C ASP A 674 -8.58 28.49 6.01
N THR A 675 -7.78 27.54 5.54
CA THR A 675 -7.60 27.28 4.10
C THR A 675 -8.89 26.77 3.45
N LEU A 676 -9.56 25.79 4.07
CA LEU A 676 -10.86 25.30 3.57
C LEU A 676 -11.90 26.40 3.52
N GLN A 677 -11.98 27.25 4.55
CA GLN A 677 -12.90 28.39 4.60
C GLN A 677 -12.62 29.39 3.47
N SER A 678 -11.36 29.73 3.24
CA SER A 678 -10.97 30.67 2.17
C SER A 678 -11.34 30.18 0.78
N LYS A 679 -11.44 28.85 0.60
CA LYS A 679 -11.85 28.19 -0.64
C LYS A 679 -13.36 27.88 -0.69
N GLY A 680 -14.14 28.25 0.34
CA GLY A 680 -15.58 27.94 0.42
C GLY A 680 -15.87 26.44 0.54
N ARG A 681 -14.95 25.68 1.16
CA ARG A 681 -15.00 24.20 1.27
C ARG A 681 -14.96 23.70 2.71
N LEU A 682 -15.29 24.55 3.67
CA LEU A 682 -15.41 24.16 5.07
C LEU A 682 -16.79 23.54 5.31
N GLY A 683 -16.84 22.43 6.08
CA GLY A 683 -18.05 21.70 6.42
C GLY A 683 -18.95 22.36 7.47
#